data_3dd1b6f4cd717f0b48e0dd199d3d030c
#
_entry.id   3dd1b6f4cd717f0b48e0dd199d3d030c
#
_cell.length_a   1.000
_cell.length_b   1.000
_cell.length_c   1.000
_cell.angle_alpha   90.00
_cell.angle_beta   90.00
_cell.angle_gamma   90.00
#
_symmetry.space_group_name_H-M   'P 1'
#
loop_
_entity.id
_entity.type
_entity.pdbx_description
1 polymer ?
#
loop_
_entity_poly.entity_id
_entity_poly.type
_entity_poly.pdbx_seq_one_letter_code
_entity_poly.pdbx_strand_id
1 'polypeptide(L)'
;MAKETPIQNTFDGGELSPLLGGRTDLAKYFNGCSVLENFLPAVQGPLVRRGGTQFINAKKTAEQGWLVRFQVSERVAYMLEFGDQYIRFYTDRGLLVDGGSPVEVATPYTTADLTAEDGTCAIRVVQSADVMYIFHGRFQTRKLQRLSATSFSLDLAEFTEGPFDDVNTDESVTVTTDAETGPVNLTASADIFLPEHVGTLFYLETADLSAVRPWGVYQTMSVGQRRRVDNRVYQCTTVGPTNSEGAPVTGNQTPIHTEGKAWDGDGRPITGDQRGSIGVEWEFLHAGYGIVKITAVTDGQHATGTVVKRLPSELQPGGGGSTTVTDFPISSMAPGSSSSRIEVSAPGHPFLDGNPIVITGTILFDSDGMGSNTNRNGSYIVRDRGANSYEIDASWPGPSYVYSPSSNGKATRTITVTYPSNAPTWKWAFSLFSDDTGWPEHGAFWRERLVLVRGRKVAMSVTGDFENFANKSAGGEVEADSGIVVTLNARQVNRAVWVVESDDLVIGTDGDEWLVGPIQSNQAVGPANIRADRRTAYGSRSIQPVEIGSKILFIQASGRRLRDYEYSYDTNNYVSVDTTKLASHMLRTGAVDMAYQQEPDSIVWVARADGQLVGCTYDQETGRSDVYAWHPHPMINGAVEAVETMPAPDGSADDLWMIVRREIDGQTVRYVELLRPPLGDNEDQAEAFYVDCGLTYRGDPAATISGLGHLEGQEVDILTDGAAHPRRTVSGGQVSLQIEASIVHVGLPTSCAAATMSLEAGAANGTAQGKLKRLTNVIARLYRSLGGNLGPTRDNTETLNFRRPSRPMGSPPPLFSGDTEPIPWRGGYERSARIWYTNDQPLPVTLLALLSVVSTNDDR
;
A
#
# COMPACT_ATOMS: atom_id res chain seq x y z
N MET A 1 -46.83 -46.28 6.82
CA MET A 1 -45.75 -45.28 6.95
C MET A 1 -44.59 -45.73 6.06
N ALA A 2 -44.26 -44.95 5.07
CA ALA A 2 -43.07 -45.18 4.24
C ALA A 2 -41.83 -44.94 5.15
N LYS A 3 -40.82 -45.79 5.00
CA LYS A 3 -39.52 -45.60 5.63
C LYS A 3 -38.52 -45.24 4.57
N GLU A 4 -37.77 -44.20 4.81
CA GLU A 4 -36.67 -43.78 3.95
C GLU A 4 -35.38 -43.65 4.74
N THR A 5 -34.26 -43.79 4.06
CA THR A 5 -32.94 -43.70 4.69
C THR A 5 -32.18 -42.56 4.01
N PRO A 6 -32.50 -41.29 4.34
CA PRO A 6 -31.72 -40.18 3.84
C PRO A 6 -30.29 -40.20 4.40
N ILE A 7 -29.34 -39.80 3.58
CA ILE A 7 -27.95 -39.60 3.93
C ILE A 7 -27.58 -38.14 3.69
N GLN A 8 -26.92 -37.54 4.67
CA GLN A 8 -26.17 -36.30 4.46
C GLN A 8 -24.68 -36.64 4.47
N ASN A 9 -24.04 -36.56 3.32
CA ASN A 9 -22.64 -36.97 3.10
C ASN A 9 -21.73 -35.83 2.67
N THR A 10 -22.25 -34.62 2.70
CA THR A 10 -21.49 -33.39 2.50
C THR A 10 -22.10 -32.29 3.35
N PHE A 11 -21.24 -31.35 3.78
CA PHE A 11 -21.61 -30.23 4.61
C PHE A 11 -21.09 -28.91 4.04
N ASP A 12 -20.78 -28.89 2.74
CA ASP A 12 -20.24 -27.74 1.98
C ASP A 12 -21.20 -26.54 1.87
N GLY A 13 -22.42 -26.68 2.37
CA GLY A 13 -23.36 -25.58 2.56
C GLY A 13 -23.07 -24.71 3.78
N GLY A 14 -22.26 -25.22 4.74
CA GLY A 14 -21.99 -24.53 5.99
C GLY A 14 -23.24 -24.30 6.86
N GLU A 15 -23.21 -23.34 7.76
CA GLU A 15 -24.38 -22.95 8.53
C GLU A 15 -25.29 -22.03 7.71
N LEU A 16 -26.53 -22.44 7.53
CA LEU A 16 -27.51 -21.72 6.73
C LEU A 16 -28.37 -20.78 7.58
N SER A 17 -28.75 -19.67 7.01
CA SER A 17 -29.65 -18.72 7.65
C SER A 17 -30.97 -19.38 8.06
N PRO A 18 -31.46 -19.12 9.26
CA PRO A 18 -32.79 -19.58 9.69
C PRO A 18 -33.92 -19.22 8.70
N LEU A 19 -33.74 -18.18 7.89
CA LEU A 19 -34.71 -17.78 6.86
C LEU A 19 -34.84 -18.82 5.73
N LEU A 20 -33.92 -19.75 5.64
CA LEU A 20 -33.93 -20.84 4.64
C LEU A 20 -34.61 -22.11 5.15
N GLY A 21 -35.19 -22.10 6.34
CA GLY A 21 -35.76 -23.28 7.00
C GLY A 21 -36.84 -24.07 6.22
N GLY A 22 -37.44 -23.46 5.20
CA GLY A 22 -38.41 -24.10 4.30
C GLY A 22 -37.98 -24.22 2.84
N ARG A 23 -36.73 -23.84 2.50
CA ARG A 23 -36.24 -23.74 1.12
C ARG A 23 -35.64 -25.07 0.61
N THR A 24 -36.48 -26.14 0.64
CA THR A 24 -36.07 -27.46 0.13
C THR A 24 -35.85 -27.51 -1.40
N ASP A 25 -36.15 -26.43 -2.10
CA ASP A 25 -35.85 -26.22 -3.52
C ASP A 25 -34.37 -25.92 -3.80
N LEU A 26 -33.61 -25.52 -2.79
CA LEU A 26 -32.19 -25.22 -2.91
C LEU A 26 -31.34 -26.46 -2.62
N ALA A 27 -30.44 -26.84 -3.54
CA ALA A 27 -29.53 -27.96 -3.35
C ALA A 27 -28.69 -27.82 -2.06
N LYS A 28 -28.21 -26.60 -1.73
CA LYS A 28 -27.45 -26.30 -0.50
C LYS A 28 -28.23 -26.54 0.79
N TYR A 29 -29.61 -26.67 0.75
CA TYR A 29 -30.39 -27.02 1.91
C TYR A 29 -30.03 -28.41 2.46
N PHE A 30 -29.77 -29.37 1.60
CA PHE A 30 -29.44 -30.76 1.96
C PHE A 30 -27.98 -30.94 2.37
N ASN A 31 -27.11 -29.99 2.00
CA ASN A 31 -25.69 -30.00 2.28
C ASN A 31 -25.32 -29.01 3.40
N GLY A 32 -26.28 -28.28 3.95
CA GLY A 32 -26.07 -27.29 4.98
C GLY A 32 -26.47 -27.78 6.37
N CYS A 33 -26.09 -27.00 7.36
CA CYS A 33 -26.45 -27.16 8.76
C CYS A 33 -27.31 -26.02 9.25
N SER A 34 -28.19 -26.30 10.24
CA SER A 34 -28.96 -25.27 10.95
C SER A 34 -28.15 -24.68 12.12
N VAL A 35 -27.13 -25.39 12.60
CA VAL A 35 -26.12 -25.00 13.58
C VAL A 35 -24.81 -25.67 13.20
N LEU A 36 -23.69 -24.93 13.28
CA LEU A 36 -22.37 -25.47 12.94
C LEU A 36 -21.29 -24.76 13.78
N GLU A 37 -21.19 -25.06 15.05
CA GLU A 37 -20.24 -24.42 15.97
C GLU A 37 -18.92 -25.21 16.06
N ASN A 38 -17.78 -24.54 15.92
CA ASN A 38 -16.42 -25.10 16.05
C ASN A 38 -16.14 -26.31 15.14
N PHE A 39 -16.76 -26.35 13.99
CA PHE A 39 -16.47 -27.24 12.87
C PHE A 39 -15.99 -26.47 11.65
N LEU A 40 -15.09 -27.06 10.91
CA LEU A 40 -14.60 -26.62 9.61
C LEU A 40 -15.24 -27.53 8.54
N PRO A 41 -16.12 -27.02 7.68
CA PRO A 41 -16.54 -27.76 6.51
C PRO A 41 -15.36 -27.85 5.52
N ALA A 42 -14.84 -29.04 5.30
CA ALA A 42 -13.79 -29.25 4.31
C ALA A 42 -14.38 -29.20 2.89
N VAL A 43 -13.58 -28.77 1.93
CA VAL A 43 -13.97 -28.69 0.50
C VAL A 43 -14.44 -30.05 -0.03
N GLN A 44 -13.90 -31.18 0.49
CA GLN A 44 -14.28 -32.53 0.13
C GLN A 44 -15.64 -32.96 0.70
N GLY A 45 -16.22 -32.14 1.59
CA GLY A 45 -17.56 -32.36 2.17
C GLY A 45 -17.65 -32.72 3.64
N PRO A 46 -16.67 -33.33 4.32
CA PRO A 46 -16.73 -33.62 5.74
C PRO A 46 -16.77 -32.39 6.64
N LEU A 47 -17.23 -32.61 7.89
CA LEU A 47 -17.00 -31.67 8.99
C LEU A 47 -15.81 -32.12 9.82
N VAL A 48 -14.82 -31.25 9.92
CA VAL A 48 -13.64 -31.45 10.80
C VAL A 48 -13.75 -30.52 11.99
N ARG A 49 -13.63 -31.05 13.21
CA ARG A 49 -13.56 -30.19 14.39
C ARG A 49 -12.34 -29.28 14.31
N ARG A 50 -12.51 -27.96 14.53
CA ARG A 50 -11.37 -27.03 14.56
C ARG A 50 -10.41 -27.39 15.69
N GLY A 51 -9.12 -27.22 15.48
CA GLY A 51 -8.12 -27.30 16.53
C GLY A 51 -8.35 -26.27 17.64
N GLY A 52 -7.73 -26.45 18.78
CA GLY A 52 -7.73 -25.49 19.87
C GLY A 52 -6.85 -24.26 19.57
N THR A 53 -6.90 -23.25 20.44
CA THR A 53 -6.00 -22.11 20.37
C THR A 53 -4.84 -22.25 21.35
N GLN A 54 -3.62 -22.10 20.85
CA GLN A 54 -2.42 -22.14 21.67
C GLN A 54 -2.14 -20.73 22.22
N PHE A 55 -1.94 -20.61 23.52
CA PHE A 55 -1.43 -19.39 24.15
C PHE A 55 0.03 -19.16 23.73
N ILE A 56 0.34 -17.99 23.17
CA ILE A 56 1.69 -17.60 22.78
C ILE A 56 2.28 -16.63 23.80
N ASN A 57 1.59 -15.53 24.07
CA ASN A 57 2.05 -14.55 25.05
C ASN A 57 0.91 -13.64 25.52
N ALA A 58 1.08 -13.06 26.70
CA ALA A 58 0.25 -11.94 27.12
C ALA A 58 0.68 -10.65 26.39
N LYS A 59 -0.30 -9.89 25.94
CA LYS A 59 -0.05 -8.58 25.36
C LYS A 59 0.62 -7.66 26.41
N LYS A 60 1.54 -6.76 25.97
CA LYS A 60 2.28 -5.86 26.87
C LYS A 60 1.36 -4.93 27.67
N THR A 61 0.29 -4.44 27.03
CA THR A 61 -0.70 -3.56 27.65
C THR A 61 -2.08 -4.20 27.61
N ALA A 62 -2.93 -3.88 28.57
CA ALA A 62 -4.28 -4.41 28.62
C ALA A 62 -5.21 -3.85 27.54
N GLU A 63 -4.77 -2.87 26.75
CA GLU A 63 -5.52 -2.18 25.73
C GLU A 63 -5.61 -3.00 24.43
N GLN A 64 -6.56 -2.66 23.54
CA GLN A 64 -6.70 -3.29 22.23
C GLN A 64 -5.42 -3.11 21.39
N GLY A 65 -5.13 -4.06 20.54
CA GLY A 65 -4.01 -4.03 19.61
C GLY A 65 -4.37 -4.72 18.30
N TRP A 66 -3.46 -4.66 17.34
CA TRP A 66 -3.66 -5.23 16.01
C TRP A 66 -2.47 -6.08 15.61
N LEU A 67 -2.74 -7.05 14.75
CA LEU A 67 -1.72 -7.92 14.17
C LEU A 67 -1.46 -7.52 12.72
N VAL A 68 -0.20 -7.55 12.33
CA VAL A 68 0.23 -7.27 10.96
C VAL A 68 1.35 -8.23 10.60
N ARG A 69 1.25 -8.87 9.45
CA ARG A 69 2.27 -9.77 8.94
C ARG A 69 3.43 -8.99 8.30
N PHE A 70 4.66 -9.38 8.63
CA PHE A 70 5.90 -8.94 7.97
C PHE A 70 6.58 -10.18 7.39
N GLN A 71 6.50 -10.36 6.09
CA GLN A 71 7.00 -11.56 5.41
C GLN A 71 8.13 -11.22 4.45
N VAL A 72 9.35 -11.64 4.79
CA VAL A 72 10.55 -11.44 3.97
C VAL A 72 10.66 -12.52 2.88
N SER A 73 10.28 -13.75 3.22
CA SER A 73 10.26 -14.91 2.32
C SER A 73 9.27 -15.95 2.82
N GLU A 74 9.09 -17.04 2.08
CA GLU A 74 8.23 -18.16 2.49
C GLU A 74 8.62 -18.78 3.86
N ARG A 75 9.87 -18.62 4.30
CA ARG A 75 10.39 -19.21 5.55
C ARG A 75 10.75 -18.18 6.62
N VAL A 76 10.82 -16.91 6.26
CA VAL A 76 11.17 -15.84 7.19
C VAL A 76 10.01 -14.88 7.25
N ALA A 77 9.21 -15.03 8.28
CA ALA A 77 8.06 -14.17 8.54
C ALA A 77 8.02 -13.81 10.03
N TYR A 78 7.47 -12.66 10.30
CA TYR A 78 7.24 -12.13 11.64
C TYR A 78 5.79 -11.70 11.76
N MET A 79 5.16 -12.00 12.89
CA MET A 79 3.91 -11.39 13.29
C MET A 79 4.21 -10.18 14.15
N LEU A 80 3.69 -9.02 13.76
CA LEU A 80 3.84 -7.75 14.45
C LEU A 80 2.61 -7.48 15.30
N GLU A 81 2.78 -7.31 16.60
CA GLU A 81 1.76 -6.82 17.52
C GLU A 81 1.90 -5.30 17.64
N PHE A 82 0.96 -4.56 17.07
CA PHE A 82 0.83 -3.12 17.29
C PHE A 82 0.04 -2.86 18.57
N GLY A 83 0.68 -2.22 19.53
CA GLY A 83 0.07 -1.81 20.79
C GLY A 83 0.33 -0.33 21.08
N ASP A 84 -0.04 0.10 22.30
CA ASP A 84 0.10 1.50 22.72
C ASP A 84 1.55 1.97 22.67
N GLN A 85 1.89 2.70 21.62
CA GLN A 85 3.22 3.26 21.33
C GLN A 85 4.34 2.23 21.15
N TYR A 86 4.04 0.99 20.75
CA TYR A 86 5.06 -0.02 20.48
C TYR A 86 4.63 -0.99 19.37
N ILE A 87 5.63 -1.65 18.76
CA ILE A 87 5.50 -2.87 17.96
C ILE A 87 6.33 -3.95 18.66
N ARG A 88 5.75 -5.14 18.90
CA ARG A 88 6.43 -6.37 19.30
C ARG A 88 6.45 -7.36 18.15
N PHE A 89 7.44 -8.21 18.14
CA PHE A 89 7.67 -9.17 17.06
C PHE A 89 7.56 -10.59 17.56
N TYR A 90 6.92 -11.44 16.78
CA TYR A 90 6.79 -12.86 17.02
C TYR A 90 7.30 -13.62 15.79
N THR A 91 7.96 -14.74 16.01
CA THR A 91 8.41 -15.66 14.97
C THR A 91 8.44 -17.07 15.56
N ASP A 92 8.43 -18.12 14.73
CA ASP A 92 8.49 -19.50 15.16
C ASP A 92 7.47 -19.86 16.27
N ARG A 93 6.25 -19.29 16.17
CA ARG A 93 5.17 -19.46 17.15
C ARG A 93 5.53 -18.99 18.56
N GLY A 94 6.42 -18.02 18.68
CA GLY A 94 6.87 -17.47 19.96
C GLY A 94 7.19 -15.99 19.91
N LEU A 95 7.36 -15.37 21.09
CA LEU A 95 7.79 -13.98 21.21
C LEU A 95 9.28 -13.88 20.81
N LEU A 96 9.61 -12.93 19.90
CA LEU A 96 11.00 -12.67 19.52
C LEU A 96 11.74 -11.98 20.67
N VAL A 97 12.85 -12.59 21.10
CA VAL A 97 13.68 -12.07 22.19
C VAL A 97 15.14 -11.92 21.73
N ASP A 98 15.80 -10.88 22.23
CA ASP A 98 17.24 -10.67 22.07
C ASP A 98 17.88 -10.43 23.44
N GLY A 99 18.92 -11.18 23.77
CA GLY A 99 19.56 -11.10 25.08
C GLY A 99 18.62 -11.36 26.28
N GLY A 100 17.50 -12.08 26.08
CA GLY A 100 16.49 -12.36 27.11
C GLY A 100 15.41 -11.27 27.27
N SER A 101 15.43 -10.22 26.46
CA SER A 101 14.41 -9.17 26.44
C SER A 101 13.58 -9.23 25.16
N PRO A 102 12.27 -8.92 25.21
CA PRO A 102 11.44 -8.81 24.01
C PRO A 102 12.01 -7.79 23.03
N VAL A 103 12.04 -8.13 21.75
CA VAL A 103 12.36 -7.17 20.69
C VAL A 103 11.16 -6.26 20.47
N GLU A 104 11.38 -4.95 20.64
CA GLU A 104 10.35 -3.93 20.53
C GLU A 104 10.87 -2.72 19.77
N VAL A 105 9.97 -2.05 19.03
CA VAL A 105 10.21 -0.77 18.38
C VAL A 105 9.15 0.22 18.86
N ALA A 106 9.59 1.41 19.29
CA ALA A 106 8.67 2.48 19.70
C ALA A 106 7.97 3.11 18.50
N THR A 107 6.66 3.39 18.65
CA THR A 107 5.84 4.05 17.64
C THR A 107 5.17 5.30 18.20
N PRO A 108 4.72 6.24 17.36
CA PRO A 108 3.94 7.37 17.82
C PRO A 108 2.46 7.04 18.06
N TYR A 109 2.00 5.86 17.65
CA TYR A 109 0.58 5.51 17.63
C TYR A 109 0.10 5.10 19.02
N THR A 110 -0.85 5.83 19.58
CA THR A 110 -1.57 5.43 20.79
C THR A 110 -2.64 4.39 20.44
N THR A 111 -3.19 3.70 21.44
CA THR A 111 -4.31 2.77 21.23
C THR A 111 -5.48 3.41 20.48
N ALA A 112 -5.78 4.68 20.78
CA ALA A 112 -6.84 5.41 20.09
C ALA A 112 -6.52 5.70 18.62
N ASP A 113 -5.24 5.81 18.26
CA ASP A 113 -4.81 5.97 16.87
C ASP A 113 -4.82 4.66 16.10
N LEU A 114 -4.63 3.53 16.76
CA LEU A 114 -4.60 2.22 16.12
C LEU A 114 -5.98 1.71 15.67
N THR A 115 -7.05 2.24 16.25
CA THR A 115 -8.43 1.78 15.99
C THR A 115 -9.26 2.92 15.38
N ALA A 116 -9.82 2.71 14.21
CA ALA A 116 -10.70 3.65 13.55
C ALA A 116 -12.06 3.77 14.27
N GLU A 117 -12.81 4.83 13.98
CA GLU A 117 -14.14 5.08 14.60
C GLU A 117 -15.15 3.94 14.38
N ASP A 118 -15.02 3.20 13.28
CA ASP A 118 -15.89 2.07 12.96
C ASP A 118 -15.40 0.75 13.59
N GLY A 119 -14.35 0.78 14.41
CA GLY A 119 -13.80 -0.36 15.13
C GLY A 119 -12.82 -1.22 14.33
N THR A 120 -12.44 -0.80 13.12
CA THR A 120 -11.45 -1.48 12.28
C THR A 120 -10.02 -1.01 12.58
N CYS A 121 -9.01 -1.74 12.11
CA CYS A 121 -7.61 -1.31 12.19
C CYS A 121 -7.41 -0.01 11.39
N ALA A 122 -6.76 0.99 11.98
CA ALA A 122 -6.41 2.24 11.31
C ALA A 122 -5.05 2.18 10.61
N ILE A 123 -4.22 1.18 10.90
CA ILE A 123 -2.91 0.98 10.27
C ILE A 123 -3.10 0.19 8.97
N ARG A 124 -2.41 0.65 7.93
CA ARG A 124 -2.26 -0.07 6.66
C ARG A 124 -0.79 -0.17 6.33
N VAL A 125 -0.42 -1.24 5.68
CA VAL A 125 0.98 -1.51 5.35
C VAL A 125 1.12 -1.98 3.91
N VAL A 126 2.29 -1.71 3.35
CA VAL A 126 2.75 -2.36 2.13
C VAL A 126 4.22 -2.70 2.29
N GLN A 127 4.61 -3.88 1.87
CA GLN A 127 5.97 -4.40 2.09
C GLN A 127 6.68 -4.71 0.78
N SER A 128 7.98 -4.39 0.74
CA SER A 128 8.90 -4.85 -0.28
C SER A 128 10.15 -5.40 0.39
N ALA A 129 10.36 -6.71 0.35
CA ALA A 129 11.47 -7.43 0.99
C ALA A 129 11.60 -7.07 2.49
N ASP A 130 12.72 -6.48 2.89
CA ASP A 130 13.04 -6.11 4.29
C ASP A 130 12.48 -4.73 4.71
N VAL A 131 11.67 -4.09 3.86
CA VAL A 131 11.13 -2.74 4.10
C VAL A 131 9.60 -2.76 4.05
N MET A 132 8.97 -2.24 5.09
CA MET A 132 7.52 -2.07 5.17
C MET A 132 7.18 -0.59 5.36
N TYR A 133 6.35 -0.04 4.49
CA TYR A 133 5.77 1.27 4.66
C TYR A 133 4.48 1.17 5.47
N ILE A 134 4.35 2.03 6.48
CA ILE A 134 3.21 2.07 7.40
C ILE A 134 2.45 3.38 7.17
N PHE A 135 1.18 3.25 6.87
CA PHE A 135 0.26 4.34 6.58
C PHE A 135 -0.73 4.54 7.70
N HIS A 136 -0.93 5.81 8.03
CA HIS A 136 -1.94 6.22 8.99
C HIS A 136 -2.35 7.68 8.67
N GLY A 137 -3.61 7.93 8.37
CA GLY A 137 -4.10 9.22 7.86
C GLY A 137 -3.78 10.47 8.69
N ARG A 138 -3.36 10.33 9.95
CA ARG A 138 -2.97 11.42 10.86
C ARG A 138 -1.47 11.56 11.10
N PHE A 139 -0.67 10.58 10.68
CA PHE A 139 0.77 10.59 10.90
C PHE A 139 1.52 10.43 9.59
N GLN A 140 2.63 11.10 9.47
CA GLN A 140 3.54 10.94 8.33
C GLN A 140 3.89 9.47 8.13
N THR A 141 3.91 9.02 6.88
CA THR A 141 4.29 7.65 6.50
C THR A 141 5.61 7.26 7.14
N ARG A 142 5.65 6.06 7.72
CA ARG A 142 6.85 5.51 8.34
C ARG A 142 7.34 4.31 7.56
N LYS A 143 8.64 4.04 7.74
CA LYS A 143 9.36 2.94 7.11
C LYS A 143 9.94 2.06 8.20
N LEU A 144 9.38 0.85 8.36
CA LEU A 144 9.92 -0.20 9.21
C LEU A 144 10.90 -1.02 8.39
N GLN A 145 12.15 -1.09 8.83
CA GLN A 145 13.21 -1.81 8.15
C GLN A 145 13.75 -2.93 9.06
N ARG A 146 13.85 -4.12 8.52
CA ARG A 146 14.54 -5.23 9.18
C ARG A 146 16.04 -5.14 8.87
N LEU A 147 16.85 -4.92 9.90
CA LEU A 147 18.31 -4.81 9.79
C LEU A 147 18.98 -6.17 10.03
N SER A 148 18.37 -7.01 10.87
CA SER A 148 18.81 -8.39 11.13
C SER A 148 17.62 -9.23 11.61
N ALA A 149 17.86 -10.49 11.98
CA ALA A 149 16.81 -11.37 12.49
C ALA A 149 16.14 -10.85 13.79
N THR A 150 16.84 -10.01 14.57
CA THR A 150 16.36 -9.49 15.86
C THR A 150 16.43 -7.97 15.95
N SER A 151 16.78 -7.27 14.86
CA SER A 151 16.96 -5.81 14.87
C SER A 151 16.10 -5.15 13.81
N PHE A 152 15.31 -4.16 14.22
CA PHE A 152 14.42 -3.39 13.37
C PHE A 152 14.56 -1.89 13.67
N SER A 153 14.40 -1.03 12.65
CA SER A 153 14.30 0.41 12.80
C SER A 153 12.95 0.90 12.26
N LEU A 154 12.44 1.99 12.84
CA LEU A 154 11.23 2.68 12.39
C LEU A 154 11.53 4.15 12.17
N ASP A 155 11.68 4.54 10.91
CA ASP A 155 12.05 5.88 10.50
C ASP A 155 10.90 6.56 9.73
N LEU A 156 10.99 7.87 9.51
CA LEU A 156 10.08 8.56 8.60
C LEU A 156 10.42 8.17 7.16
N ALA A 157 9.41 7.94 6.33
CA ALA A 157 9.59 7.85 4.89
C ALA A 157 9.85 9.26 4.35
N GLU A 158 11.03 9.50 3.78
CA GLU A 158 11.41 10.80 3.22
C GLU A 158 11.24 10.77 1.69
N PHE A 159 10.21 11.44 1.21
CA PHE A 159 9.99 11.61 -0.22
C PHE A 159 10.86 12.74 -0.77
N THR A 160 11.59 12.47 -1.84
CA THR A 160 12.60 13.41 -2.37
C THR A 160 12.00 14.52 -3.24
N GLU A 161 11.00 14.22 -4.09
CA GLU A 161 10.39 15.19 -5.00
C GLU A 161 8.86 14.98 -5.08
N GLY A 162 8.11 15.56 -4.15
CA GLY A 162 6.65 15.45 -4.11
C GLY A 162 6.13 14.26 -3.27
N PRO A 163 4.90 13.77 -3.50
CA PRO A 163 3.92 14.26 -4.47
C PRO A 163 3.39 15.65 -4.12
N PHE A 164 3.07 16.44 -5.15
CA PHE A 164 2.49 17.78 -5.00
C PHE A 164 1.00 17.79 -5.38
N ASP A 165 0.25 18.72 -4.81
CA ASP A 165 -1.11 19.02 -5.23
C ASP A 165 -1.10 19.78 -6.56
N ASP A 166 -2.27 20.12 -7.08
CA ASP A 166 -2.40 20.88 -8.32
C ASP A 166 -1.67 22.22 -8.19
N VAL A 167 -0.89 22.61 -9.23
CA VAL A 167 -0.20 23.90 -9.24
C VAL A 167 -1.24 25.03 -9.18
N ASN A 168 -0.97 26.03 -8.34
CA ASN A 168 -1.82 27.22 -8.25
C ASN A 168 -2.02 27.87 -9.63
N THR A 169 -3.24 28.26 -9.91
CA THR A 169 -3.66 28.91 -11.16
C THR A 169 -4.11 30.36 -10.97
N ASP A 170 -4.16 30.84 -9.71
CA ASP A 170 -4.49 32.24 -9.42
C ASP A 170 -3.23 33.10 -9.54
N GLU A 171 -3.13 33.84 -10.64
CA GLU A 171 -2.00 34.72 -10.95
C GLU A 171 -1.84 35.88 -9.92
N SER A 172 -2.86 36.18 -9.13
CA SER A 172 -2.80 37.21 -8.08
C SER A 172 -2.09 36.76 -6.81
N VAL A 173 -2.01 35.42 -6.57
CA VAL A 173 -1.37 34.82 -5.40
C VAL A 173 0.04 34.33 -5.78
N THR A 174 1.03 35.12 -5.40
CA THR A 174 2.41 34.92 -5.85
C THR A 174 3.35 34.67 -4.67
N VAL A 175 4.49 34.01 -4.95
CA VAL A 175 5.55 33.72 -3.97
C VAL A 175 6.89 34.19 -4.54
N THR A 176 7.72 34.77 -3.66
CA THR A 176 9.13 35.14 -3.91
C THR A 176 10.05 34.40 -2.96
N THR A 177 11.31 34.23 -3.35
CA THR A 177 12.33 33.58 -2.54
C THR A 177 13.60 34.46 -2.52
N ASP A 178 14.44 34.33 -1.51
CA ASP A 178 15.67 35.14 -1.35
C ASP A 178 16.97 34.36 -1.59
N ALA A 179 16.91 33.07 -1.80
CA ALA A 179 18.07 32.22 -2.08
C ALA A 179 17.77 31.12 -3.12
N GLU A 180 18.78 30.71 -3.89
CA GLU A 180 18.68 29.60 -4.88
C GLU A 180 19.00 28.25 -4.25
N THR A 181 19.78 28.22 -3.17
CA THR A 181 20.29 27.02 -2.49
C THR A 181 20.43 27.27 -1.00
N GLY A 182 20.40 26.22 -0.19
CA GLY A 182 20.55 26.31 1.25
C GLY A 182 19.31 26.87 1.96
N PRO A 183 19.47 27.58 3.09
CA PRO A 183 18.35 28.21 3.79
C PRO A 183 17.70 29.28 2.91
N VAL A 184 16.38 29.36 2.91
CA VAL A 184 15.61 30.30 2.10
C VAL A 184 14.40 30.84 2.84
N ASN A 185 14.11 32.14 2.65
CA ASN A 185 12.87 32.76 3.08
C ASN A 185 11.87 32.78 1.91
N LEU A 186 10.63 32.39 2.20
CA LEU A 186 9.50 32.40 1.29
C LEU A 186 8.58 33.55 1.68
N THR A 187 8.21 34.40 0.73
CA THR A 187 7.26 35.49 0.97
C THR A 187 6.14 35.40 -0.06
N ALA A 188 4.91 35.24 0.42
CA ALA A 188 3.69 35.17 -0.37
C ALA A 188 2.95 36.51 -0.39
N SER A 189 2.21 36.80 -1.47
CA SER A 189 1.36 38.00 -1.60
C SER A 189 0.02 37.89 -0.84
N ALA A 190 -0.35 36.70 -0.38
CA ALA A 190 -1.56 36.40 0.36
C ALA A 190 -1.27 35.34 1.45
N ASP A 191 -2.19 35.14 2.38
CA ASP A 191 -2.07 34.15 3.43
C ASP A 191 -2.26 32.75 2.86
N ILE A 192 -1.14 32.01 2.65
CA ILE A 192 -1.13 30.64 2.13
C ILE A 192 -0.41 29.64 3.04
N PHE A 193 0.50 30.09 3.90
CA PHE A 193 1.28 29.23 4.78
C PHE A 193 0.54 28.95 6.07
N LEU A 194 0.54 27.66 6.48
CA LEU A 194 -0.01 27.18 7.75
C LEU A 194 1.10 26.49 8.55
N PRO A 195 1.03 26.49 9.90
CA PRO A 195 1.96 25.74 10.74
C PRO A 195 2.07 24.27 10.35
N GLU A 196 0.98 23.68 9.86
CA GLU A 196 0.82 22.31 9.44
C GLU A 196 1.61 21.97 8.16
N HIS A 197 2.16 22.97 7.47
CA HIS A 197 3.05 22.75 6.31
C HIS A 197 4.51 22.52 6.71
N VAL A 198 4.88 22.67 7.99
CA VAL A 198 6.25 22.44 8.46
C VAL A 198 6.66 20.97 8.25
N GLY A 199 7.84 20.76 7.70
CA GLY A 199 8.37 19.43 7.36
C GLY A 199 8.00 18.93 5.96
N THR A 200 7.09 19.60 5.24
CA THR A 200 6.63 19.23 3.92
C THR A 200 7.40 19.92 2.80
N LEU A 201 7.24 19.43 1.57
CA LEU A 201 7.85 19.99 0.38
C LEU A 201 6.95 21.07 -0.23
N PHE A 202 7.58 22.11 -0.77
CA PHE A 202 6.93 23.21 -1.48
C PHE A 202 7.57 23.38 -2.86
N TYR A 203 6.76 23.27 -3.90
CA TYR A 203 7.16 23.38 -5.30
C TYR A 203 7.05 24.81 -5.79
N LEU A 204 8.05 25.28 -6.53
CA LEU A 204 8.10 26.60 -7.15
C LEU A 204 8.59 26.49 -8.59
N GLU A 205 7.82 27.00 -9.54
CA GLU A 205 8.19 27.07 -10.96
C GLU A 205 8.21 28.52 -11.42
N THR A 206 9.24 28.91 -12.18
CA THR A 206 9.26 30.25 -12.76
C THR A 206 8.15 30.41 -13.81
N ALA A 207 7.49 31.55 -13.78
CA ALA A 207 6.43 31.85 -14.75
C ALA A 207 6.99 32.11 -16.15
N ASP A 208 8.21 32.66 -16.26
CA ASP A 208 8.85 33.04 -17.51
C ASP A 208 10.37 32.90 -17.47
N LEU A 209 10.94 32.22 -18.45
CA LEU A 209 12.38 32.09 -18.69
C LEU A 209 12.86 32.96 -19.85
N SER A 210 12.03 33.87 -20.41
CA SER A 210 12.37 34.68 -21.57
C SER A 210 13.57 35.61 -21.33
N ALA A 211 13.80 35.99 -20.07
CA ALA A 211 14.96 36.79 -19.66
C ALA A 211 16.29 36.05 -19.88
N VAL A 212 16.29 34.70 -19.82
CA VAL A 212 17.47 33.90 -20.09
C VAL A 212 17.56 33.64 -21.57
N ARG A 213 18.63 34.12 -22.22
CA ARG A 213 18.82 33.93 -23.66
C ARG A 213 18.89 32.46 -24.06
N PRO A 214 18.28 32.06 -25.20
CA PRO A 214 18.48 30.72 -25.72
C PRO A 214 19.95 30.47 -26.09
N TRP A 215 20.38 29.24 -25.88
CA TRP A 215 21.65 28.75 -26.38
C TRP A 215 21.61 28.70 -27.91
N GLY A 216 22.75 28.96 -28.52
CA GLY A 216 22.93 28.84 -29.95
C GLY A 216 24.39 28.61 -30.27
N VAL A 217 24.69 28.07 -31.44
CA VAL A 217 26.04 27.76 -31.88
C VAL A 217 26.87 29.02 -32.11
N TYR A 218 28.15 28.97 -31.78
CA TYR A 218 29.17 30.03 -32.06
C TYR A 218 28.85 31.41 -31.45
N GLN A 219 28.07 31.45 -30.37
CA GLN A 219 27.82 32.68 -29.62
C GLN A 219 28.99 33.00 -28.71
N THR A 220 29.43 34.27 -28.69
CA THR A 220 30.44 34.74 -27.74
C THR A 220 29.97 34.56 -26.31
N MET A 221 30.85 33.98 -25.47
CA MET A 221 30.53 33.65 -24.07
C MET A 221 31.60 34.17 -23.14
N SER A 222 31.14 34.44 -21.91
CA SER A 222 32.02 34.73 -20.77
C SER A 222 31.61 33.85 -19.59
N VAL A 223 32.56 33.54 -18.72
CA VAL A 223 32.28 32.80 -17.46
C VAL A 223 31.20 33.51 -16.67
N GLY A 224 30.27 32.76 -16.10
CA GLY A 224 29.12 33.26 -15.34
C GLY A 224 27.88 33.59 -16.18
N GLN A 225 27.98 33.68 -17.51
CA GLN A 225 26.82 33.92 -18.35
C GLN A 225 25.91 32.68 -18.43
N ARG A 226 24.60 32.95 -18.47
CA ARG A 226 23.57 31.89 -18.52
C ARG A 226 22.95 31.79 -19.91
N ARG A 227 22.57 30.59 -20.30
CA ARG A 227 21.79 30.26 -21.49
C ARG A 227 20.75 29.23 -21.16
N ARG A 228 19.64 29.22 -21.91
CA ARG A 228 18.64 28.18 -21.82
C ARG A 228 18.58 27.31 -23.07
N VAL A 229 18.27 26.05 -22.82
CA VAL A 229 17.85 25.09 -23.84
C VAL A 229 16.49 24.57 -23.37
N ASP A 230 15.42 24.92 -24.07
CA ASP A 230 14.06 24.72 -23.63
C ASP A 230 13.83 25.33 -22.24
N ASN A 231 13.46 24.52 -21.23
CA ASN A 231 13.31 24.96 -19.83
C ASN A 231 14.57 24.79 -19.00
N ARG A 232 15.66 24.23 -19.55
CA ARG A 232 16.91 23.98 -18.83
C ARG A 232 17.81 25.20 -18.87
N VAL A 233 18.26 25.66 -17.73
CA VAL A 233 19.18 26.82 -17.63
C VAL A 233 20.58 26.33 -17.24
N TYR A 234 21.55 26.85 -17.98
CA TYR A 234 22.95 26.51 -17.83
C TYR A 234 23.79 27.77 -17.58
N GLN A 235 24.84 27.62 -16.79
CA GLN A 235 25.85 28.69 -16.59
C GLN A 235 27.19 28.27 -17.14
N CYS A 236 27.82 29.17 -17.92
CA CYS A 236 29.17 28.99 -18.42
C CYS A 236 30.16 29.01 -17.23
N THR A 237 30.88 27.94 -16.98
CA THR A 237 31.90 27.84 -15.93
C THR A 237 33.33 28.00 -16.47
N THR A 238 33.58 27.54 -17.67
CA THR A 238 34.88 27.60 -18.31
C THR A 238 34.71 27.95 -19.76
N VAL A 239 35.47 28.91 -20.24
CA VAL A 239 35.53 29.23 -21.66
C VAL A 239 36.70 28.50 -22.28
N GLY A 240 36.47 27.92 -23.45
CA GLY A 240 37.52 27.29 -24.25
C GLY A 240 38.51 28.29 -24.86
N PRO A 241 39.55 27.80 -25.55
CA PRO A 241 40.45 28.66 -26.32
C PRO A 241 39.67 29.53 -27.29
N THR A 242 40.18 30.73 -27.52
CA THR A 242 39.51 31.67 -28.42
C THR A 242 39.54 31.15 -29.87
N ASN A 243 38.49 31.48 -30.63
CA ASN A 243 38.43 31.25 -32.05
C ASN A 243 39.50 32.08 -32.81
N SER A 244 39.60 31.94 -34.11
CA SER A 244 40.52 32.71 -34.95
C SER A 244 40.32 34.24 -34.85
N GLU A 245 39.22 34.70 -34.26
CA GLU A 245 38.86 36.11 -34.05
C GLU A 245 39.15 36.58 -32.60
N GLY A 246 39.69 35.71 -31.73
CA GLY A 246 40.14 36.09 -30.38
C GLY A 246 39.03 36.08 -29.33
N ALA A 247 37.83 35.52 -29.60
CA ALA A 247 36.73 35.43 -28.66
C ALA A 247 36.38 33.98 -28.32
N PRO A 248 36.12 33.62 -27.04
CA PRO A 248 35.53 32.33 -26.68
C PRO A 248 34.08 32.26 -27.16
N VAL A 249 33.72 31.18 -27.78
CA VAL A 249 32.36 30.97 -28.36
C VAL A 249 31.78 29.61 -27.95
N THR A 250 30.46 29.52 -27.94
CA THR A 250 29.75 28.25 -27.75
C THR A 250 30.12 27.25 -28.85
N GLY A 251 30.10 25.98 -28.53
CA GLY A 251 30.37 24.88 -29.45
C GLY A 251 29.21 24.62 -30.44
N ASN A 252 29.25 23.43 -31.00
CA ASN A 252 28.28 22.95 -31.99
C ASN A 252 27.33 21.88 -31.43
N GLN A 253 27.47 21.51 -30.15
CA GLN A 253 26.64 20.51 -29.48
C GLN A 253 25.73 21.19 -28.47
N THR A 254 24.43 21.06 -28.61
CA THR A 254 23.46 21.58 -27.64
C THR A 254 23.66 20.92 -26.26
N PRO A 255 23.81 21.68 -25.17
CA PRO A 255 23.84 21.11 -23.84
C PRO A 255 22.52 20.37 -23.52
N ILE A 256 22.61 19.10 -23.14
CA ILE A 256 21.45 18.28 -22.79
C ILE A 256 21.53 17.66 -21.41
N HIS A 257 22.70 17.74 -20.75
CA HIS A 257 22.90 17.18 -19.41
C HIS A 257 22.00 17.89 -18.38
N THR A 258 21.58 17.13 -17.35
CA THR A 258 20.65 17.57 -16.30
C THR A 258 21.30 17.57 -14.92
N GLU A 259 22.60 17.32 -14.87
CA GLU A 259 23.44 17.40 -13.67
C GLU A 259 24.90 17.68 -14.04
N GLY A 260 25.64 18.25 -13.11
CA GLY A 260 27.10 18.47 -13.26
C GLY A 260 27.48 19.44 -14.39
N LYS A 261 28.58 19.17 -15.04
CA LYS A 261 29.21 20.02 -16.06
C LYS A 261 29.50 19.23 -17.33
N ALA A 262 29.29 19.89 -18.48
CA ALA A 262 29.63 19.33 -19.79
C ALA A 262 30.03 20.41 -20.77
N TRP A 263 30.92 20.08 -21.73
CA TRP A 263 31.32 20.91 -22.82
C TRP A 263 30.31 20.83 -23.97
N ASP A 264 30.01 21.97 -24.59
CA ASP A 264 29.19 22.06 -25.82
C ASP A 264 30.00 21.96 -27.12
N GLY A 265 31.29 21.62 -27.02
CA GLY A 265 32.23 21.34 -28.08
C GLY A 265 33.24 20.28 -27.64
N ASP A 266 34.30 20.06 -28.43
CA ASP A 266 35.32 19.05 -28.10
C ASP A 266 36.36 19.52 -27.07
N GLY A 267 36.31 20.77 -26.65
CA GLY A 267 37.21 21.37 -25.67
C GLY A 267 38.68 21.47 -26.12
N ARG A 268 39.00 21.11 -27.37
CA ARG A 268 40.35 21.07 -27.87
C ARG A 268 40.80 22.38 -28.50
N PRO A 269 42.06 22.81 -28.37
CA PRO A 269 42.58 23.97 -29.10
C PRO A 269 42.53 23.73 -30.61
N ILE A 270 42.13 24.77 -31.36
CA ILE A 270 42.11 24.71 -32.81
C ILE A 270 43.54 24.63 -33.34
N THR A 271 43.82 23.54 -34.04
CA THR A 271 45.01 23.44 -34.89
C THR A 271 44.58 23.48 -36.34
N GLY A 272 44.80 24.65 -36.99
CA GLY A 272 44.43 24.86 -38.40
C GLY A 272 43.08 25.51 -38.62
N ASP A 273 42.58 25.53 -39.86
CA ASP A 273 41.38 26.24 -40.33
C ASP A 273 40.03 25.61 -39.88
N GLN A 274 40.06 24.77 -38.86
CA GLN A 274 38.83 24.12 -38.33
C GLN A 274 38.11 25.08 -37.39
N ARG A 275 37.14 25.78 -37.92
CA ARG A 275 36.19 26.56 -37.14
C ARG A 275 35.26 25.61 -36.37
N GLY A 276 35.33 25.63 -35.06
CA GLY A 276 34.10 25.41 -34.36
C GLY A 276 33.89 24.22 -33.56
N SER A 277 34.88 23.64 -32.85
CA SER A 277 34.54 22.63 -31.85
C SER A 277 35.09 22.91 -30.45
N ILE A 278 35.57 24.12 -30.19
CA ILE A 278 36.14 24.43 -28.87
C ILE A 278 35.10 24.41 -27.79
N GLY A 279 34.02 25.16 -27.97
CA GLY A 279 32.92 25.26 -27.03
C GLY A 279 33.27 25.89 -25.69
N VAL A 280 32.29 25.88 -24.81
CA VAL A 280 32.39 26.29 -23.41
C VAL A 280 31.86 25.19 -22.50
N GLU A 281 32.30 25.15 -21.24
CA GLU A 281 31.81 24.23 -20.27
C GLU A 281 30.57 24.83 -19.59
N TRP A 282 29.49 24.06 -19.57
CA TRP A 282 28.22 24.43 -19.01
C TRP A 282 27.97 23.65 -17.73
N GLU A 283 27.59 24.33 -16.68
CA GLU A 283 27.01 23.74 -15.48
C GLU A 283 25.50 23.83 -15.55
N PHE A 284 24.83 22.71 -15.39
CA PHE A 284 23.38 22.68 -15.25
C PHE A 284 22.96 23.37 -13.96
N LEU A 285 21.98 24.28 -13.99
CA LEU A 285 21.48 24.97 -12.82
C LEU A 285 20.11 24.45 -12.38
N HIS A 286 19.12 24.53 -13.26
CA HIS A 286 17.74 24.14 -13.00
C HIS A 286 16.96 23.95 -14.31
N ALA A 287 15.80 23.29 -14.22
CA ALA A 287 14.86 23.09 -15.33
C ALA A 287 13.61 23.99 -15.22
N GLY A 288 13.76 25.20 -14.69
CA GLY A 288 12.69 26.16 -14.53
C GLY A 288 11.86 25.98 -13.25
N TYR A 289 12.18 25.01 -12.41
CA TYR A 289 11.52 24.77 -11.12
C TYR A 289 12.51 24.33 -10.06
N GLY A 290 12.08 24.43 -8.82
CA GLY A 290 12.84 23.94 -7.66
C GLY A 290 11.91 23.58 -6.51
N ILE A 291 12.49 23.02 -5.44
CA ILE A 291 11.74 22.47 -4.30
C ILE A 291 12.37 22.93 -3.00
N VAL A 292 11.52 23.34 -2.07
CA VAL A 292 11.91 23.77 -0.70
C VAL A 292 11.25 22.84 0.30
N LYS A 293 12.00 22.37 1.30
CA LYS A 293 11.43 21.74 2.51
C LYS A 293 11.14 22.84 3.51
N ILE A 294 9.88 23.08 3.86
CA ILE A 294 9.48 24.12 4.83
C ILE A 294 9.98 23.72 6.22
N THR A 295 10.71 24.61 6.90
CA THR A 295 11.26 24.35 8.23
C THR A 295 10.54 25.12 9.34
N ALA A 296 9.96 26.29 9.02
CA ALA A 296 9.12 27.04 9.94
C ALA A 296 8.16 27.95 9.16
N VAL A 297 7.03 28.25 9.77
CA VAL A 297 6.06 29.23 9.30
C VAL A 297 5.95 30.34 10.34
N THR A 298 6.17 31.60 9.92
CA THR A 298 6.09 32.77 10.78
C THR A 298 4.67 33.31 10.87
N ASP A 299 4.02 33.41 9.72
CA ASP A 299 2.63 33.81 9.55
C ASP A 299 2.09 33.32 8.20
N GLY A 300 0.86 33.70 7.85
CA GLY A 300 0.23 33.25 6.58
C GLY A 300 1.00 33.63 5.30
N GLN A 301 1.85 34.65 5.35
CA GLN A 301 2.59 35.14 4.20
C GLN A 301 4.09 34.83 4.25
N HIS A 302 4.62 34.40 5.40
CA HIS A 302 6.06 34.20 5.57
C HIS A 302 6.37 32.80 6.11
N ALA A 303 7.23 32.09 5.37
CA ALA A 303 7.78 30.82 5.79
C ALA A 303 9.30 30.79 5.53
N THR A 304 9.98 29.88 6.22
CA THR A 304 11.40 29.58 5.99
C THR A 304 11.56 28.12 5.62
N GLY A 305 12.58 27.84 4.83
CA GLY A 305 12.83 26.47 4.40
C GLY A 305 14.28 26.22 4.05
N THR A 306 14.55 24.99 3.65
CA THR A 306 15.82 24.57 3.06
C THR A 306 15.56 24.09 1.64
N VAL A 307 16.33 24.59 0.71
CA VAL A 307 16.24 24.20 -0.71
C VAL A 307 16.72 22.77 -0.88
N VAL A 308 15.83 21.89 -1.33
CA VAL A 308 16.12 20.49 -1.67
C VAL A 308 16.55 20.38 -3.14
N LYS A 309 15.82 21.05 -4.02
CA LYS A 309 16.16 21.18 -5.44
C LYS A 309 16.32 22.63 -5.80
N ARG A 310 17.46 22.97 -6.42
CA ARG A 310 17.86 24.35 -6.70
C ARG A 310 16.72 25.17 -7.30
N LEU A 311 16.45 26.31 -6.69
CA LEU A 311 15.41 27.26 -7.17
C LEU A 311 15.91 28.06 -8.37
N PRO A 312 15.02 28.40 -9.31
CA PRO A 312 15.32 29.34 -10.37
C PRO A 312 15.76 30.70 -9.81
N SER A 313 16.85 31.26 -10.34
CA SER A 313 17.33 32.57 -9.93
C SER A 313 16.35 33.70 -10.25
N GLU A 314 15.48 33.46 -11.21
CA GLU A 314 14.43 34.36 -11.65
C GLU A 314 13.39 34.65 -10.55
N LEU A 315 13.36 33.80 -9.50
CA LEU A 315 12.48 33.94 -8.35
C LEU A 315 13.09 34.84 -7.25
N GLN A 316 14.37 35.28 -7.38
CA GLN A 316 15.07 35.98 -6.31
C GLN A 316 14.76 37.49 -6.27
N PRO A 317 14.60 38.10 -5.09
CA PRO A 317 14.54 39.53 -4.94
C PRO A 317 15.91 40.14 -5.25
N GLY A 318 15.95 41.01 -6.23
CA GLY A 318 17.15 41.80 -6.48
C GLY A 318 18.34 41.08 -7.14
N GLY A 319 18.10 39.95 -7.78
CA GLY A 319 19.06 39.28 -8.68
C GLY A 319 19.32 40.05 -9.95
N GLY A 320 19.18 41.36 -9.94
CA GLY A 320 19.58 42.28 -10.99
C GLY A 320 21.10 42.32 -11.14
N GLY A 321 21.65 41.25 -11.67
CA GLY A 321 23.00 41.26 -12.17
C GLY A 321 23.05 42.20 -13.34
N SER A 322 23.67 43.40 -13.16
CA SER A 322 24.08 44.21 -14.27
C SER A 322 25.10 43.43 -15.11
N THR A 323 24.64 42.72 -16.13
CA THR A 323 25.55 42.10 -17.09
C THR A 323 26.00 43.23 -18.03
N THR A 324 27.15 43.85 -17.76
CA THR A 324 27.82 44.71 -18.72
C THR A 324 28.28 43.83 -19.86
N VAL A 325 27.54 43.78 -20.92
CA VAL A 325 27.98 43.17 -22.19
C VAL A 325 28.91 44.16 -22.85
N THR A 326 30.22 43.97 -22.63
CA THR A 326 31.22 44.95 -22.97
C THR A 326 31.78 44.64 -24.35
N ASP A 327 31.83 44.10 -25.17
CA ASP A 327 32.58 44.03 -26.44
C ASP A 327 31.92 43.08 -27.48
N PHE A 328 31.34 43.64 -28.50
CA PHE A 328 30.93 42.89 -29.71
C PHE A 328 31.97 43.08 -30.79
N PRO A 329 32.65 42.04 -31.28
CA PRO A 329 33.61 42.15 -32.34
C PRO A 329 32.90 42.62 -33.63
N ILE A 330 33.51 43.60 -34.26
CA ILE A 330 33.10 44.08 -35.57
C ILE A 330 33.80 43.19 -36.62
N SER A 331 33.03 42.47 -37.41
CA SER A 331 33.56 41.60 -38.46
C SER A 331 33.81 42.33 -39.74
N SER A 332 33.00 43.35 -40.03
CA SER A 332 33.26 44.24 -41.22
C SER A 332 32.56 45.59 -41.05
N MET A 333 33.06 46.58 -41.84
CA MET A 333 32.37 47.84 -42.05
C MET A 333 32.29 48.10 -43.55
N ALA A 334 31.16 48.64 -43.98
CA ALA A 334 30.91 48.97 -45.43
C ALA A 334 30.12 50.29 -45.52
N PRO A 335 30.04 50.92 -46.73
CA PRO A 335 29.10 51.96 -46.90
C PRO A 335 27.68 51.57 -46.58
N GLY A 336 26.96 52.44 -45.83
CA GLY A 336 25.58 52.18 -45.42
C GLY A 336 24.57 52.63 -46.47
N SER A 337 23.29 52.71 -46.08
CA SER A 337 22.12 53.01 -46.88
C SER A 337 22.16 54.43 -47.43
N SER A 338 23.03 55.29 -46.88
CA SER A 338 23.29 56.68 -47.35
C SER A 338 24.74 57.05 -47.20
N SER A 339 25.15 58.14 -47.89
CA SER A 339 26.54 58.69 -47.84
C SER A 339 26.97 59.17 -46.45
N SER A 340 26.04 59.34 -45.55
CA SER A 340 26.24 59.71 -44.12
C SER A 340 26.15 58.53 -43.14
N ARG A 341 26.09 57.32 -43.69
CA ARG A 341 25.98 56.10 -42.83
C ARG A 341 27.01 55.06 -43.21
N ILE A 342 27.39 54.33 -42.22
CA ILE A 342 28.27 53.15 -42.30
C ILE A 342 27.51 51.94 -41.76
N GLU A 343 27.42 50.87 -42.53
CA GLU A 343 26.96 49.58 -42.08
C GLU A 343 28.09 48.88 -41.30
N VAL A 344 27.79 48.42 -40.11
CA VAL A 344 28.67 47.67 -39.22
C VAL A 344 28.13 46.25 -39.08
N SER A 345 28.88 45.29 -39.55
CA SER A 345 28.58 43.88 -39.29
C SER A 345 29.18 43.45 -37.96
N ALA A 346 28.31 43.02 -37.05
CA ALA A 346 28.67 42.48 -35.75
C ALA A 346 27.74 41.31 -35.44
N PRO A 347 28.04 40.08 -35.88
CA PRO A 347 27.16 38.95 -35.77
C PRO A 347 26.75 38.69 -34.29
N GLY A 348 25.47 38.50 -34.10
CA GLY A 348 24.94 38.20 -32.75
C GLY A 348 24.85 39.41 -31.80
N HIS A 349 24.97 40.66 -32.30
CA HIS A 349 24.84 41.83 -31.46
C HIS A 349 23.40 42.00 -30.93
N PRO A 350 23.24 42.48 -29.68
CA PRO A 350 21.92 42.67 -29.06
C PRO A 350 21.41 44.12 -29.22
N PHE A 351 21.99 44.92 -30.13
CA PHE A 351 21.65 46.33 -30.21
C PHE A 351 20.29 46.51 -30.87
N LEU A 352 19.55 47.50 -30.43
CA LEU A 352 18.28 47.96 -30.98
C LEU A 352 18.48 49.37 -31.58
N ASP A 353 17.61 49.75 -32.50
CA ASP A 353 17.58 51.11 -33.03
C ASP A 353 17.46 52.13 -31.89
N GLY A 354 18.22 53.19 -31.99
CA GLY A 354 18.33 54.20 -30.96
C GLY A 354 19.30 53.88 -29.80
N ASN A 355 19.91 52.70 -29.77
CA ASN A 355 20.87 52.37 -28.71
C ASN A 355 22.19 53.16 -28.88
N PRO A 356 22.68 53.80 -27.84
CA PRO A 356 24.03 54.37 -27.86
C PRO A 356 25.08 53.25 -27.73
N ILE A 357 26.10 53.30 -28.56
CA ILE A 357 27.24 52.37 -28.54
C ILE A 357 28.57 53.17 -28.67
N VAL A 358 29.64 52.56 -28.17
CA VAL A 358 30.99 53.07 -28.37
C VAL A 358 31.77 52.10 -29.26
N ILE A 359 32.28 52.55 -30.36
CA ILE A 359 33.13 51.77 -31.27
C ILE A 359 34.61 52.11 -30.98
N THR A 360 35.42 51.07 -30.85
CA THR A 360 36.87 51.17 -30.62
C THR A 360 37.63 50.20 -31.50
N GLY A 361 38.91 50.47 -31.73
CA GLY A 361 39.79 49.50 -32.38
C GLY A 361 39.59 49.35 -33.91
N THR A 362 38.74 50.19 -34.52
CA THR A 362 38.53 50.12 -35.96
C THR A 362 39.60 50.85 -36.78
N ILE A 363 40.07 50.23 -37.84
CA ILE A 363 40.96 50.84 -38.85
C ILE A 363 40.36 50.55 -40.19
N LEU A 364 40.20 51.63 -40.95
CA LEU A 364 39.90 51.60 -42.39
C LEU A 364 41.18 51.91 -43.17
N PHE A 365 41.65 51.03 -44.05
CA PHE A 365 42.84 51.19 -44.90
C PHE A 365 42.42 51.77 -46.17
N ASP A 366 43.28 52.69 -46.69
CA ASP A 366 43.21 53.12 -48.04
C ASP A 366 43.93 52.11 -48.98
N SER A 367 43.13 51.32 -49.71
CA SER A 367 43.64 50.20 -50.52
C SER A 367 44.49 50.65 -51.74
N ASP A 368 44.41 51.89 -52.13
CA ASP A 368 45.18 52.47 -53.26
C ASP A 368 46.51 53.11 -52.82
N GLY A 369 46.74 53.24 -51.50
CA GLY A 369 47.98 53.82 -50.97
C GLY A 369 48.15 55.31 -51.12
N MET A 370 47.10 56.04 -51.56
CA MET A 370 47.11 57.47 -51.79
C MET A 370 46.61 58.33 -50.62
N GLY A 371 45.97 57.65 -49.56
CA GLY A 371 45.43 58.31 -48.39
C GLY A 371 45.98 57.79 -47.13
N SER A 372 45.67 58.45 -46.01
CA SER A 372 45.99 57.99 -44.66
C SER A 372 44.95 57.02 -44.11
N ASN A 373 45.37 55.99 -43.43
CA ASN A 373 44.46 55.17 -42.67
C ASN A 373 43.59 55.99 -41.74
N THR A 374 42.34 55.68 -41.65
CA THR A 374 41.39 56.36 -40.77
C THR A 374 40.70 55.40 -39.84
N ASN A 375 40.07 55.87 -38.84
CA ASN A 375 39.30 55.02 -37.93
C ASN A 375 37.86 55.59 -37.74
N ARG A 376 36.96 54.71 -37.19
CA ARG A 376 35.61 55.08 -36.82
C ARG A 376 35.37 54.84 -35.37
N ASN A 377 36.38 55.09 -34.56
CA ASN A 377 36.25 55.02 -33.07
C ASN A 377 35.44 56.22 -32.58
N GLY A 378 34.50 56.01 -31.72
CA GLY A 378 33.62 57.06 -31.21
C GLY A 378 32.29 56.53 -30.67
N SER A 379 31.48 57.44 -30.17
CA SER A 379 30.11 57.16 -29.69
C SER A 379 29.13 57.35 -30.82
N TYR A 380 28.26 56.39 -31.04
CA TYR A 380 27.27 56.36 -32.11
C TYR A 380 25.91 55.90 -31.61
N ILE A 381 24.87 56.20 -32.39
CA ILE A 381 23.53 55.68 -32.20
C ILE A 381 23.28 54.62 -33.27
N VAL A 382 22.80 53.43 -32.82
CA VAL A 382 22.42 52.32 -33.71
C VAL A 382 21.19 52.72 -34.55
N ARG A 383 21.27 52.44 -35.84
CA ARG A 383 20.23 52.66 -36.84
C ARG A 383 20.04 51.41 -37.68
N ASP A 384 18.84 51.26 -38.28
CA ASP A 384 18.51 50.25 -39.27
C ASP A 384 19.06 48.86 -38.90
N ARG A 385 18.74 48.39 -37.71
CA ARG A 385 19.22 47.14 -37.12
C ARG A 385 18.75 45.91 -37.90
N GLY A 386 19.71 45.11 -38.37
CA GLY A 386 19.51 43.73 -38.81
C GLY A 386 19.85 42.71 -37.72
N ALA A 387 19.76 41.41 -38.04
CA ALA A 387 20.09 40.34 -37.13
C ALA A 387 21.62 40.30 -36.80
N ASN A 388 22.46 40.64 -37.74
CA ASN A 388 23.93 40.59 -37.64
C ASN A 388 24.61 41.89 -38.05
N SER A 389 23.87 42.96 -38.37
CA SER A 389 24.44 44.26 -38.76
C SER A 389 23.54 45.39 -38.26
N TYR A 390 24.09 46.55 -38.21
CA TYR A 390 23.40 47.83 -37.93
C TYR A 390 24.13 48.97 -38.61
N GLU A 391 23.45 50.09 -38.77
CA GLU A 391 24.08 51.33 -39.32
C GLU A 391 24.42 52.32 -38.18
N ILE A 392 25.45 53.10 -38.39
CA ILE A 392 25.86 54.26 -37.59
C ILE A 392 25.92 55.55 -38.40
N ASP A 393 25.60 56.66 -37.73
CA ASP A 393 25.71 57.98 -38.35
C ASP A 393 27.17 58.40 -38.47
N ALA A 394 27.81 57.97 -39.54
CA ALA A 394 29.16 58.30 -39.90
C ALA A 394 29.38 58.23 -41.45
N SER A 395 30.18 59.10 -42.02
CA SER A 395 30.47 59.09 -43.44
C SER A 395 31.57 58.07 -43.77
N TRP A 396 31.37 57.32 -44.87
CA TRP A 396 32.38 56.45 -45.43
C TRP A 396 33.49 57.29 -46.06
N PRO A 397 34.79 57.05 -45.85
CA PRO A 397 35.87 57.97 -46.27
C PRO A 397 36.07 57.98 -47.74
N GLY A 398 35.70 57.02 -48.55
CA GLY A 398 35.84 56.93 -49.97
C GLY A 398 35.83 55.52 -50.52
N PRO A 399 35.72 55.30 -51.82
CA PRO A 399 35.58 54.01 -52.46
C PRO A 399 36.85 53.13 -52.35
N SER A 400 38.02 53.69 -52.08
CA SER A 400 39.23 52.96 -51.86
C SER A 400 39.48 52.47 -50.46
N TYR A 401 38.60 52.81 -49.50
CA TYR A 401 38.78 52.36 -48.08
C TYR A 401 38.15 51.02 -47.85
N VAL A 402 38.87 50.14 -47.09
CA VAL A 402 38.50 48.82 -46.75
C VAL A 402 38.69 48.66 -45.25
N TYR A 403 37.75 47.97 -44.55
CA TYR A 403 37.87 47.61 -43.13
C TYR A 403 38.96 46.52 -42.97
N SER A 404 39.80 46.70 -42.01
CA SER A 404 40.84 45.71 -41.70
C SER A 404 40.30 44.76 -40.60
N PRO A 405 40.06 43.48 -40.88
CA PRO A 405 39.65 42.51 -39.85
C PRO A 405 40.68 42.34 -38.74
N SER A 406 41.94 42.62 -39.00
CA SER A 406 43.06 42.57 -38.02
C SER A 406 43.10 43.75 -37.04
N SER A 407 42.18 44.73 -37.19
CA SER A 407 42.12 45.90 -36.31
C SER A 407 41.47 45.69 -34.96
N ASN A 408 40.94 44.50 -34.69
CA ASN A 408 40.21 44.20 -33.41
C ASN A 408 39.15 45.21 -33.07
N GLY A 409 38.37 45.66 -34.06
CA GLY A 409 37.23 46.56 -33.85
C GLY A 409 36.18 45.98 -32.97
N LYS A 410 35.75 46.77 -32.01
CA LYS A 410 34.75 46.36 -31.04
C LYS A 410 33.67 47.43 -30.87
N ALA A 411 32.44 47.02 -30.78
CA ALA A 411 31.33 47.84 -30.36
C ALA A 411 30.97 47.51 -28.91
N THR A 412 31.08 48.49 -28.05
CA THR A 412 30.80 48.34 -26.63
C THR A 412 29.48 49.02 -26.31
N ARG A 413 28.60 48.35 -25.63
CA ARG A 413 27.45 48.95 -24.98
C ARG A 413 27.36 48.42 -23.57
N THR A 414 27.20 49.32 -22.60
CA THR A 414 26.75 48.97 -21.25
C THR A 414 25.26 48.73 -21.32
N ILE A 415 24.84 47.47 -21.40
CA ILE A 415 23.46 47.10 -21.23
C ILE A 415 23.28 46.74 -19.76
N THR A 416 22.65 47.61 -19.01
CA THR A 416 22.08 47.21 -17.71
C THR A 416 20.82 46.44 -18.04
N VAL A 417 20.93 45.11 -18.11
CA VAL A 417 19.76 44.24 -18.11
C VAL A 417 19.30 44.25 -16.68
N THR A 418 18.36 45.09 -16.34
CA THR A 418 17.62 45.01 -15.09
C THR A 418 16.71 43.79 -15.28
N TYR A 419 17.12 42.63 -14.75
CA TYR A 419 16.16 41.58 -14.50
C TYR A 419 15.16 42.18 -13.51
N PRO A 420 13.85 42.00 -13.70
CA PRO A 420 12.89 42.50 -12.75
C PRO A 420 13.33 41.96 -11.40
N SER A 421 13.70 42.85 -10.50
CA SER A 421 13.90 42.56 -9.10
C SER A 421 12.56 42.11 -8.55
N ASN A 422 12.48 40.94 -7.99
CA ASN A 422 11.26 40.26 -7.61
C ASN A 422 10.41 39.88 -8.81
N ALA A 423 10.68 38.74 -9.43
CA ALA A 423 9.72 38.07 -10.28
C ALA A 423 8.93 37.07 -9.43
N PRO A 424 7.84 37.52 -8.79
CA PRO A 424 6.99 36.62 -8.01
C PRO A 424 6.41 35.59 -8.96
N THR A 425 6.38 34.34 -8.53
CA THR A 425 5.72 33.30 -9.29
C THR A 425 4.36 32.94 -8.68
N TRP A 426 3.36 32.79 -9.52
CA TRP A 426 2.07 32.22 -9.15
C TRP A 426 2.05 30.70 -9.32
N LYS A 427 3.06 30.11 -9.97
CA LYS A 427 3.19 28.68 -10.19
C LYS A 427 3.87 28.01 -9.00
N TRP A 428 3.11 27.71 -7.98
CA TRP A 428 3.55 27.02 -6.80
C TRP A 428 2.55 25.92 -6.41
N ALA A 429 3.02 24.92 -5.67
CA ALA A 429 2.19 23.86 -5.12
C ALA A 429 2.73 23.38 -3.76
N PHE A 430 1.82 23.07 -2.85
CA PHE A 430 2.15 22.38 -1.61
C PHE A 430 2.32 20.87 -1.86
N SER A 431 2.98 20.21 -0.93
CA SER A 431 2.93 18.75 -0.84
C SER A 431 1.48 18.29 -0.78
N LEU A 432 1.17 17.21 -1.49
CA LEU A 432 -0.17 16.60 -1.48
C LEU A 432 -0.60 16.15 -0.08
N PHE A 433 0.38 15.86 0.79
CA PHE A 433 0.21 15.34 2.14
C PHE A 433 0.90 16.25 3.16
N SER A 434 0.20 16.60 4.21
CA SER A 434 0.66 17.44 5.32
C SER A 434 -0.21 17.20 6.56
N ASP A 435 0.11 17.83 7.68
CA ASP A 435 -0.75 17.79 8.87
C ASP A 435 -2.09 18.52 8.64
N ASP A 436 -2.19 19.42 7.65
CA ASP A 436 -3.45 20.05 7.23
C ASP A 436 -4.29 19.13 6.34
N THR A 437 -3.73 18.66 5.23
CA THR A 437 -4.45 17.78 4.28
C THR A 437 -4.52 16.33 4.76
N GLY A 438 -3.70 15.96 5.73
CA GLY A 438 -3.46 14.63 6.28
C GLY A 438 -2.49 13.80 5.43
N TRP A 439 -2.12 12.66 5.96
CA TRP A 439 -1.11 11.75 5.42
C TRP A 439 -1.73 10.57 4.68
N PRO A 440 -0.99 9.81 3.86
CA PRO A 440 -1.54 8.63 3.19
C PRO A 440 -2.20 7.64 4.16
N GLU A 441 -3.38 7.16 3.79
CA GLU A 441 -4.15 6.16 4.55
C GLU A 441 -3.90 4.74 4.03
N HIS A 442 -3.56 4.61 2.74
CA HIS A 442 -3.34 3.33 2.06
C HIS A 442 -2.17 3.45 1.09
N GLY A 443 -1.56 2.32 0.79
CA GLY A 443 -0.54 2.19 -0.24
C GLY A 443 -0.55 0.82 -0.89
N ALA A 444 0.10 0.72 -2.04
CA ALA A 444 0.35 -0.52 -2.77
C ALA A 444 1.63 -0.39 -3.61
N PHE A 445 2.28 -1.51 -3.93
CA PHE A 445 3.25 -1.53 -5.01
C PHE A 445 2.57 -1.98 -6.29
N TRP A 446 2.60 -1.15 -7.31
CA TRP A 446 1.97 -1.49 -8.58
C TRP A 446 2.83 -1.05 -9.75
N ARG A 447 3.15 -1.98 -10.64
CA ARG A 447 3.95 -1.73 -11.84
C ARG A 447 5.24 -0.94 -11.57
N GLU A 448 6.03 -1.42 -10.61
CA GLU A 448 7.30 -0.83 -10.16
C GLU A 448 7.17 0.60 -9.58
N ARG A 449 5.99 0.95 -9.06
CA ARG A 449 5.74 2.25 -8.42
C ARG A 449 5.17 2.04 -7.02
N LEU A 450 5.54 2.89 -6.08
CA LEU A 450 4.82 3.03 -4.81
C LEU A 450 3.60 3.91 -5.04
N VAL A 451 2.43 3.38 -4.71
CA VAL A 451 1.15 4.09 -4.76
C VAL A 451 0.79 4.55 -3.36
N LEU A 452 0.42 5.81 -3.22
CA LEU A 452 -0.06 6.42 -1.99
C LEU A 452 -1.49 6.92 -2.21
N VAL A 453 -2.39 6.57 -1.30
CA VAL A 453 -3.81 6.92 -1.43
C VAL A 453 -4.31 7.64 -0.19
N ARG A 454 -4.98 8.76 -0.40
CA ARG A 454 -5.72 9.48 0.64
C ARG A 454 -6.98 10.11 0.09
N GLY A 455 -8.10 9.88 0.78
CA GLY A 455 -9.38 10.41 0.36
C GLY A 455 -9.69 10.01 -1.09
N ARG A 456 -9.62 10.95 -2.03
CA ARG A 456 -9.81 10.71 -3.48
C ARG A 456 -8.53 10.84 -4.30
N LYS A 457 -7.43 11.23 -3.67
CA LYS A 457 -6.15 11.44 -4.36
C LYS A 457 -5.35 10.14 -4.36
N VAL A 458 -4.81 9.81 -5.51
CA VAL A 458 -3.94 8.65 -5.74
C VAL A 458 -2.65 9.19 -6.32
N ALA A 459 -1.55 9.07 -5.61
CA ALA A 459 -0.22 9.47 -6.07
C ALA A 459 0.63 8.22 -6.33
N MET A 460 1.40 8.22 -7.41
CA MET A 460 2.29 7.11 -7.79
C MET A 460 3.69 7.65 -7.98
N SER A 461 4.68 6.93 -7.47
CA SER A 461 6.09 7.30 -7.59
C SER A 461 6.60 7.21 -9.04
N VAL A 462 7.78 7.71 -9.28
CA VAL A 462 8.58 7.44 -10.48
C VAL A 462 8.81 5.92 -10.59
N THR A 463 8.82 5.38 -11.80
CA THR A 463 9.05 3.94 -12.04
C THR A 463 10.43 3.52 -11.52
N GLY A 464 10.47 2.50 -10.66
CA GLY A 464 11.70 1.96 -10.08
C GLY A 464 12.31 2.79 -8.95
N ASP A 465 11.72 3.95 -8.59
CA ASP A 465 12.16 4.79 -7.47
C ASP A 465 10.98 5.12 -6.56
N PHE A 466 10.82 4.34 -5.51
CA PHE A 466 9.63 4.34 -4.64
C PHE A 466 9.49 5.58 -3.75
N GLU A 467 10.57 6.30 -3.49
CA GLU A 467 10.56 7.50 -2.63
C GLU A 467 10.61 8.80 -3.45
N ASN A 468 10.58 8.70 -4.77
CA ASN A 468 10.60 9.83 -5.70
C ASN A 468 9.23 9.97 -6.40
N PHE A 469 8.57 11.11 -6.21
CA PHE A 469 7.28 11.42 -6.82
C PHE A 469 7.38 12.59 -7.81
N ALA A 470 8.55 12.80 -8.42
CA ALA A 470 8.78 13.86 -9.38
C ALA A 470 7.77 13.78 -10.54
N ASN A 471 7.01 14.83 -10.73
CA ASN A 471 6.06 14.95 -11.84
C ASN A 471 6.72 15.37 -13.16
N LYS A 472 8.01 15.71 -13.14
CA LYS A 472 8.84 16.07 -14.28
C LYS A 472 10.20 15.40 -14.16
N SER A 473 10.80 15.05 -15.28
CA SER A 473 12.19 14.59 -15.32
C SER A 473 13.15 15.70 -14.86
N ALA A 474 14.41 15.35 -14.64
CA ALA A 474 15.45 16.33 -14.34
C ALA A 474 15.60 17.39 -15.45
N GLY A 475 15.17 17.09 -16.66
CA GLY A 475 15.09 18.02 -17.79
C GLY A 475 13.92 18.99 -17.76
N GLY A 476 12.98 18.82 -16.83
CA GLY A 476 11.77 19.63 -16.72
C GLY A 476 10.63 19.20 -17.63
N GLU A 477 10.73 18.04 -18.25
CA GLU A 477 9.70 17.46 -19.13
C GLU A 477 8.92 16.37 -18.40
N VAL A 478 7.64 16.20 -18.77
CA VAL A 478 6.81 15.09 -18.26
C VAL A 478 7.07 13.87 -19.13
N GLU A 479 7.64 12.84 -18.55
CA GLU A 479 7.99 11.60 -19.23
C GLU A 479 7.06 10.45 -18.79
N ALA A 480 7.14 9.31 -19.48
CA ALA A 480 6.26 8.16 -19.17
C ALA A 480 6.53 7.54 -17.79
N ASP A 481 7.74 7.69 -17.29
CA ASP A 481 8.18 7.21 -15.97
C ASP A 481 7.96 8.21 -14.84
N SER A 482 7.61 9.48 -15.15
CA SER A 482 7.34 10.52 -14.15
C SER A 482 6.26 10.11 -13.15
N GLY A 483 6.30 10.73 -11.96
CA GLY A 483 5.28 10.57 -10.93
C GLY A 483 3.89 11.00 -11.44
N ILE A 484 2.86 10.36 -10.92
CA ILE A 484 1.47 10.56 -11.36
C ILE A 484 0.61 10.94 -10.16
N VAL A 485 -0.29 11.89 -10.32
CA VAL A 485 -1.36 12.18 -9.37
C VAL A 485 -2.70 12.09 -10.09
N VAL A 486 -3.60 11.25 -9.57
CA VAL A 486 -4.96 11.06 -10.13
C VAL A 486 -5.99 11.35 -9.05
N THR A 487 -7.09 12.01 -9.43
CA THR A 487 -8.23 12.26 -8.55
C THR A 487 -9.42 11.39 -8.95
N LEU A 488 -9.97 10.60 -8.01
CA LEU A 488 -11.18 9.82 -8.22
C LEU A 488 -12.39 10.75 -8.22
N ASN A 489 -12.96 10.99 -9.41
CA ASN A 489 -14.06 11.92 -9.58
C ASN A 489 -15.40 11.19 -9.70
N ALA A 490 -16.17 11.14 -8.60
CA ALA A 490 -17.52 10.60 -8.53
C ALA A 490 -18.57 11.69 -8.29
N ARG A 491 -19.86 11.33 -8.41
CA ARG A 491 -20.98 12.22 -8.06
C ARG A 491 -21.04 12.54 -6.56
N GLN A 492 -20.50 11.67 -5.72
CA GLN A 492 -20.40 11.81 -4.27
C GLN A 492 -18.93 11.89 -3.88
N VAL A 493 -18.66 12.53 -2.76
CA VAL A 493 -17.30 12.58 -2.18
C VAL A 493 -17.08 11.29 -1.40
N ASN A 494 -16.66 10.24 -2.11
CA ASN A 494 -16.36 8.95 -1.52
C ASN A 494 -14.84 8.87 -1.23
N ARG A 495 -14.51 8.41 -0.03
CA ARG A 495 -13.13 8.25 0.43
C ARG A 495 -12.65 6.83 0.11
N ALA A 496 -11.43 6.69 -0.40
CA ALA A 496 -10.77 5.41 -0.52
C ALA A 496 -10.59 4.78 0.87
N VAL A 497 -10.89 3.49 0.99
CA VAL A 497 -10.82 2.73 2.25
C VAL A 497 -9.91 1.50 2.15
N TRP A 498 -9.51 1.13 0.97
CA TRP A 498 -8.45 0.14 0.68
C TRP A 498 -7.98 0.25 -0.77
N VAL A 499 -6.81 -0.29 -1.03
CA VAL A 499 -6.22 -0.43 -2.35
C VAL A 499 -5.61 -1.81 -2.47
N VAL A 500 -5.76 -2.44 -3.64
CA VAL A 500 -5.21 -3.77 -3.97
C VAL A 500 -4.61 -3.71 -5.38
N GLU A 501 -3.45 -4.32 -5.53
CA GLU A 501 -2.79 -4.50 -6.81
C GLU A 501 -3.39 -5.67 -7.59
N SER A 502 -3.58 -5.47 -8.88
CA SER A 502 -3.99 -6.48 -9.85
C SER A 502 -3.46 -6.04 -11.22
N ASP A 503 -3.99 -6.56 -12.31
CA ASP A 503 -3.68 -6.03 -13.66
C ASP A 503 -3.90 -4.52 -13.74
N ASP A 504 -5.05 -4.06 -13.24
CA ASP A 504 -5.32 -2.66 -12.89
C ASP A 504 -5.30 -2.52 -11.36
N LEU A 505 -4.98 -1.34 -10.86
CA LEU A 505 -5.07 -1.03 -9.43
C LEU A 505 -6.55 -0.93 -9.03
N VAL A 506 -6.97 -1.74 -8.07
CA VAL A 506 -8.35 -1.76 -7.57
C VAL A 506 -8.44 -0.94 -6.30
N ILE A 507 -9.36 0.01 -6.27
CA ILE A 507 -9.56 0.90 -5.12
C ILE A 507 -11.01 0.80 -4.66
N GLY A 508 -11.23 0.36 -3.44
CA GLY A 508 -12.53 0.44 -2.78
C GLY A 508 -12.70 1.76 -2.08
N THR A 509 -13.88 2.35 -2.25
CA THR A 509 -14.29 3.55 -1.51
C THR A 509 -15.49 3.24 -0.63
N ASP A 510 -15.86 4.13 0.26
CA ASP A 510 -17.05 3.97 1.09
C ASP A 510 -18.38 3.94 0.30
N GLY A 511 -18.38 4.26 -0.98
CA GLY A 511 -19.58 4.25 -1.84
C GLY A 511 -19.50 3.48 -3.14
N ASP A 512 -18.30 3.15 -3.63
CA ASP A 512 -18.09 2.51 -4.94
C ASP A 512 -16.70 1.86 -5.05
N GLU A 513 -16.49 1.07 -6.10
CA GLU A 513 -15.21 0.45 -6.43
C GLU A 513 -14.70 0.96 -7.78
N TRP A 514 -13.40 1.29 -7.82
CA TRP A 514 -12.69 1.92 -8.94
C TRP A 514 -11.57 1.04 -9.47
N LEU A 515 -11.31 1.20 -10.76
CA LEU A 515 -10.10 0.69 -11.40
C LEU A 515 -9.25 1.86 -11.87
N VAL A 516 -7.99 1.85 -11.50
CA VAL A 516 -6.98 2.80 -12.00
C VAL A 516 -5.99 2.01 -12.83
N GLY A 517 -5.86 2.37 -14.11
CA GLY A 517 -5.04 1.61 -15.04
C GLY A 517 -4.72 2.40 -16.31
N PRO A 518 -3.97 1.80 -17.25
CA PRO A 518 -3.63 2.46 -18.50
C PRO A 518 -4.87 2.66 -19.39
N ILE A 519 -4.91 3.77 -20.13
CA ILE A 519 -5.90 3.98 -21.20
C ILE A 519 -5.68 2.96 -22.32
N GLN A 520 -4.42 2.73 -22.66
CA GLN A 520 -3.97 1.74 -23.64
C GLN A 520 -3.15 0.68 -22.94
N SER A 521 -3.68 -0.53 -22.83
CA SER A 521 -3.08 -1.65 -22.08
C SER A 521 -1.73 -2.13 -22.61
N ASN A 522 -1.41 -1.83 -23.87
CA ASN A 522 -0.13 -2.17 -24.52
C ASN A 522 0.97 -1.12 -24.35
N GLN A 523 0.71 -0.06 -23.61
CA GLN A 523 1.65 1.00 -23.30
C GLN A 523 1.94 1.06 -21.79
N ALA A 524 3.11 1.59 -21.45
CA ALA A 524 3.48 1.83 -20.06
C ALA A 524 2.51 2.80 -19.38
N VAL A 525 2.29 2.59 -18.09
CA VAL A 525 1.54 3.54 -17.26
C VAL A 525 2.37 4.79 -17.05
N GLY A 526 1.78 5.93 -17.36
CA GLY A 526 2.44 7.21 -17.23
C GLY A 526 1.42 8.36 -17.18
N PRO A 527 1.86 9.61 -16.94
CA PRO A 527 0.94 10.75 -16.78
C PRO A 527 -0.04 10.94 -17.95
N ALA A 528 0.38 10.58 -19.18
CA ALA A 528 -0.45 10.66 -20.37
C ALA A 528 -1.27 9.39 -20.68
N ASN A 529 -0.99 8.28 -19.99
CA ASN A 529 -1.64 6.98 -20.22
C ASN A 529 -2.15 6.39 -18.92
N ILE A 530 -3.08 7.08 -18.25
CA ILE A 530 -3.73 6.62 -17.03
C ILE A 530 -5.22 7.02 -17.04
N ARG A 531 -6.07 6.16 -16.51
CA ARG A 531 -7.50 6.39 -16.33
C ARG A 531 -7.93 5.92 -14.94
N ALA A 532 -9.01 6.48 -14.43
CA ALA A 532 -9.68 6.03 -13.23
C ALA A 532 -11.17 5.82 -13.57
N ASP A 533 -11.62 4.57 -13.55
CA ASP A 533 -12.97 4.18 -13.94
C ASP A 533 -13.74 3.61 -12.76
N ARG A 534 -14.90 4.17 -12.48
CA ARG A 534 -15.85 3.59 -11.54
C ARG A 534 -16.50 2.35 -12.15
N ARG A 535 -16.47 1.21 -11.44
CA ARG A 535 -17.01 -0.07 -11.94
C ARG A 535 -18.28 -0.52 -11.24
N THR A 536 -18.27 -0.53 -9.92
CA THR A 536 -19.43 -0.97 -9.12
C THR A 536 -19.81 0.08 -8.07
N ALA A 537 -20.93 -0.11 -7.39
CA ALA A 537 -21.51 0.85 -6.45
C ALA A 537 -21.99 0.15 -5.17
N TYR A 538 -21.18 -0.78 -4.66
CA TYR A 538 -21.50 -1.48 -3.41
C TYR A 538 -20.97 -0.74 -2.19
N GLY A 539 -19.86 -0.01 -2.36
CA GLY A 539 -19.10 0.59 -1.28
C GLY A 539 -18.40 -0.44 -0.40
N SER A 540 -17.32 -0.04 0.20
CA SER A 540 -16.40 -0.89 0.92
C SER A 540 -16.19 -0.41 2.35
N ARG A 541 -15.94 -1.33 3.29
CA ARG A 541 -15.51 -1.06 4.65
C ARG A 541 -13.99 -0.96 4.71
N SER A 542 -13.46 -0.19 5.67
CA SER A 542 -12.03 -0.05 5.88
C SER A 542 -11.41 -1.31 6.53
N ILE A 543 -11.47 -2.43 5.81
CA ILE A 543 -10.80 -3.69 6.12
C ILE A 543 -10.01 -4.07 4.88
N GLN A 544 -8.74 -4.43 5.05
CA GLN A 544 -7.90 -4.83 3.90
C GLN A 544 -8.53 -6.05 3.22
N PRO A 545 -8.80 -6.01 1.91
CA PRO A 545 -9.26 -7.16 1.16
C PRO A 545 -8.25 -8.30 1.16
N VAL A 546 -8.73 -9.51 0.93
CA VAL A 546 -7.90 -10.69 0.71
C VAL A 546 -8.00 -11.14 -0.73
N GLU A 547 -6.90 -11.65 -1.27
CA GLU A 547 -6.83 -12.16 -2.64
C GLU A 547 -6.84 -13.68 -2.63
N ILE A 548 -7.72 -14.28 -3.45
CA ILE A 548 -7.82 -15.72 -3.62
C ILE A 548 -7.79 -16.01 -5.11
N GLY A 549 -6.64 -16.46 -5.60
CA GLY A 549 -6.42 -16.62 -7.03
C GLY A 549 -6.53 -15.29 -7.78
N SER A 550 -7.50 -15.15 -8.68
CA SER A 550 -7.77 -13.91 -9.43
C SER A 550 -8.85 -13.03 -8.81
N LYS A 551 -9.37 -13.40 -7.64
CA LYS A 551 -10.50 -12.73 -7.00
C LYS A 551 -10.06 -11.92 -5.80
N ILE A 552 -10.69 -10.77 -5.62
CA ILE A 552 -10.53 -9.90 -4.46
C ILE A 552 -11.78 -10.05 -3.60
N LEU A 553 -11.62 -10.50 -2.36
CA LEU A 553 -12.72 -10.59 -1.40
C LEU A 553 -12.66 -9.39 -0.46
N PHE A 554 -13.75 -8.63 -0.40
CA PHE A 554 -13.84 -7.44 0.42
C PHE A 554 -15.14 -7.37 1.24
N ILE A 555 -15.09 -6.66 2.35
CA ILE A 555 -16.27 -6.40 3.19
C ILE A 555 -16.99 -5.16 2.65
N GLN A 556 -18.29 -5.31 2.33
CA GLN A 556 -19.14 -4.20 1.89
C GLN A 556 -19.26 -3.12 2.98
N ALA A 557 -19.51 -1.86 2.63
CA ALA A 557 -19.54 -0.70 3.51
C ALA A 557 -20.40 -0.90 4.80
N SER A 558 -21.46 -1.70 4.72
CA SER A 558 -22.27 -2.03 5.91
C SER A 558 -21.58 -2.91 6.95
N GLY A 559 -20.41 -3.49 6.63
CA GLY A 559 -19.71 -4.47 7.45
C GLY A 559 -20.36 -5.86 7.52
N ARG A 560 -21.47 -6.09 6.83
CA ARG A 560 -22.34 -7.25 7.02
C ARG A 560 -22.35 -8.25 5.86
N ARG A 561 -21.54 -8.00 4.84
CA ARG A 561 -21.45 -8.85 3.66
C ARG A 561 -20.02 -8.97 3.21
N LEU A 562 -19.58 -10.17 2.94
CA LEU A 562 -18.36 -10.48 2.20
C LEU A 562 -18.74 -10.63 0.74
N ARG A 563 -18.03 -9.91 -0.12
CA ARG A 563 -18.19 -9.97 -1.57
C ARG A 563 -16.91 -10.43 -2.22
N ASP A 564 -17.04 -11.25 -3.24
CA ASP A 564 -15.96 -11.44 -4.18
C ASP A 564 -16.04 -10.41 -5.32
N TYR A 565 -14.93 -10.13 -5.94
CA TYR A 565 -14.80 -9.15 -7.02
C TYR A 565 -13.82 -9.69 -8.04
N GLU A 566 -14.30 -9.91 -9.26
CA GLU A 566 -13.48 -10.43 -10.34
C GLU A 566 -13.89 -9.87 -11.70
N TYR A 567 -12.96 -9.89 -12.65
CA TYR A 567 -13.27 -9.59 -14.04
C TYR A 567 -13.96 -10.78 -14.70
N SER A 568 -15.17 -10.56 -15.27
CA SER A 568 -15.90 -11.55 -16.04
C SER A 568 -15.75 -11.27 -17.54
N TYR A 569 -15.14 -12.19 -18.25
CA TYR A 569 -14.98 -12.09 -19.70
C TYR A 569 -16.33 -12.11 -20.42
N ASP A 570 -17.29 -12.89 -19.94
CA ASP A 570 -18.62 -13.02 -20.56
C ASP A 570 -19.40 -11.71 -20.58
N THR A 571 -19.28 -10.91 -19.52
CA THR A 571 -19.93 -9.62 -19.39
C THR A 571 -19.04 -8.44 -19.80
N ASN A 572 -17.75 -8.70 -20.06
CA ASN A 572 -16.71 -7.69 -20.28
C ASN A 572 -16.74 -6.61 -19.19
N ASN A 573 -16.96 -7.03 -17.96
CA ASN A 573 -17.07 -6.13 -16.81
C ASN A 573 -16.68 -6.85 -15.52
N TYR A 574 -16.43 -6.09 -14.47
CA TYR A 574 -16.26 -6.63 -13.13
C TYR A 574 -17.60 -7.02 -12.52
N VAL A 575 -17.64 -8.19 -11.93
CA VAL A 575 -18.81 -8.74 -11.23
C VAL A 575 -18.46 -8.95 -9.75
N SER A 576 -19.48 -8.92 -8.93
CA SER A 576 -19.32 -9.11 -7.48
C SER A 576 -20.46 -9.97 -6.94
N VAL A 577 -20.14 -11.11 -6.34
CA VAL A 577 -21.10 -12.05 -5.76
C VAL A 577 -21.13 -11.85 -4.24
N ASP A 578 -22.29 -11.92 -3.63
CA ASP A 578 -22.47 -11.89 -2.17
C ASP A 578 -22.36 -13.31 -1.62
N THR A 579 -21.22 -13.64 -1.03
CA THR A 579 -20.93 -14.97 -0.47
C THR A 579 -21.73 -15.24 0.81
N THR A 580 -22.21 -14.17 1.50
CA THR A 580 -23.01 -14.27 2.71
C THR A 580 -24.51 -14.47 2.47
N LYS A 581 -24.94 -14.54 1.21
CA LYS A 581 -26.38 -14.56 0.83
C LYS A 581 -27.18 -15.67 1.52
N LEU A 582 -26.62 -16.86 1.65
CA LEU A 582 -27.26 -18.00 2.29
C LEU A 582 -27.04 -18.06 3.81
N ALA A 583 -26.07 -17.31 4.31
CA ALA A 583 -25.63 -17.27 5.71
C ALA A 583 -25.61 -15.83 6.27
N SER A 584 -26.61 -15.02 5.94
CA SER A 584 -26.64 -13.58 6.21
C SER A 584 -26.58 -13.19 7.70
N HIS A 585 -26.81 -14.14 8.62
CA HIS A 585 -26.68 -13.94 10.07
C HIS A 585 -25.23 -13.98 10.55
N MET A 586 -24.29 -14.53 9.78
CA MET A 586 -22.88 -14.69 10.17
C MET A 586 -22.20 -13.35 10.43
N LEU A 587 -22.40 -12.37 9.58
CA LEU A 587 -21.81 -11.04 9.73
C LEU A 587 -22.81 -10.00 10.27
N ARG A 588 -23.83 -10.41 11.02
CA ARG A 588 -24.92 -9.54 11.45
C ARG A 588 -24.46 -8.36 12.32
N THR A 589 -23.48 -8.55 13.17
CA THR A 589 -22.92 -7.51 14.06
C THR A 589 -21.85 -6.64 13.38
N GLY A 590 -21.42 -7.02 12.19
CA GLY A 590 -20.37 -6.36 11.41
C GLY A 590 -18.99 -6.99 11.58
N ALA A 591 -18.21 -7.02 10.51
CA ALA A 591 -16.81 -7.42 10.51
C ALA A 591 -15.93 -6.27 11.02
N VAL A 592 -14.88 -6.56 11.77
CA VAL A 592 -13.86 -5.60 12.21
C VAL A 592 -12.48 -5.90 11.67
N ASP A 593 -12.20 -7.18 11.37
CA ASP A 593 -10.94 -7.62 10.81
C ASP A 593 -11.13 -8.89 9.97
N MET A 594 -10.20 -9.17 9.04
CA MET A 594 -10.29 -10.29 8.12
C MET A 594 -8.89 -10.76 7.69
N ALA A 595 -8.71 -12.09 7.67
CA ALA A 595 -7.48 -12.71 7.20
C ALA A 595 -7.79 -13.95 6.35
N TYR A 596 -6.91 -14.33 5.44
CA TYR A 596 -7.05 -15.49 4.58
C TYR A 596 -5.99 -16.54 4.90
N GLN A 597 -6.43 -17.74 5.22
CA GLN A 597 -5.63 -18.93 5.39
C GLN A 597 -5.74 -19.78 4.13
N GLN A 598 -4.65 -19.90 3.37
CA GLN A 598 -4.64 -20.64 2.12
C GLN A 598 -4.55 -22.14 2.37
N GLU A 599 -3.67 -22.55 3.23
CA GLU A 599 -3.38 -23.97 3.53
C GLU A 599 -3.66 -24.31 5.01
N PRO A 600 -4.17 -25.50 5.34
CA PRO A 600 -4.53 -26.64 4.46
C PRO A 600 -5.90 -26.51 3.81
N ASP A 601 -6.76 -25.68 4.35
CA ASP A 601 -8.12 -25.44 3.87
C ASP A 601 -8.27 -23.97 3.54
N SER A 602 -8.76 -23.64 2.36
CA SER A 602 -8.96 -22.26 1.91
C SER A 602 -10.06 -21.58 2.75
N ILE A 603 -9.68 -20.86 3.80
CA ILE A 603 -10.64 -20.26 4.75
C ILE A 603 -10.39 -18.76 4.90
N VAL A 604 -11.45 -17.98 4.68
CA VAL A 604 -11.48 -16.55 5.06
C VAL A 604 -11.97 -16.44 6.49
N TRP A 605 -11.11 -15.99 7.38
CA TRP A 605 -11.40 -15.74 8.78
C TRP A 605 -11.84 -14.30 9.00
N VAL A 606 -12.88 -14.09 9.78
CA VAL A 606 -13.43 -12.77 10.08
C VAL A 606 -13.66 -12.63 11.58
N ALA A 607 -13.04 -11.61 12.16
CA ALA A 607 -13.38 -11.17 13.51
C ALA A 607 -14.60 -10.24 13.45
N ARG A 608 -15.60 -10.48 14.30
CA ARG A 608 -16.82 -9.67 14.36
C ARG A 608 -16.76 -8.65 15.48
N ALA A 609 -17.56 -7.59 15.36
CA ALA A 609 -17.64 -6.54 16.36
C ALA A 609 -18.13 -7.01 17.75
N ASP A 610 -18.82 -8.15 17.83
CA ASP A 610 -19.21 -8.78 19.10
C ASP A 610 -18.14 -9.74 19.66
N GLY A 611 -16.98 -9.84 18.99
CA GLY A 611 -15.87 -10.69 19.40
C GLY A 611 -15.97 -12.14 18.95
N GLN A 612 -16.98 -12.53 18.20
CA GLN A 612 -17.06 -13.88 17.66
C GLN A 612 -16.18 -14.05 16.42
N LEU A 613 -15.38 -15.10 16.38
CA LEU A 613 -14.68 -15.54 15.19
C LEU A 613 -15.65 -16.32 14.28
N VAL A 614 -15.64 -16.02 12.99
CA VAL A 614 -16.34 -16.79 11.97
C VAL A 614 -15.39 -17.12 10.82
N GLY A 615 -15.54 -18.31 10.24
CA GLY A 615 -14.81 -18.73 9.05
C GLY A 615 -15.76 -18.89 7.87
N CYS A 616 -15.22 -18.73 6.68
CA CYS A 616 -15.87 -19.10 5.42
C CYS A 616 -14.91 -19.98 4.61
N THR A 617 -15.18 -21.28 4.54
CA THR A 617 -14.47 -22.14 3.59
C THR A 617 -14.88 -21.70 2.19
N TYR A 618 -13.88 -21.29 1.42
CA TYR A 618 -14.07 -20.69 0.11
C TYR A 618 -13.35 -21.50 -0.96
N ASP A 619 -14.12 -22.08 -1.89
CA ASP A 619 -13.57 -22.79 -3.05
C ASP A 619 -14.42 -22.52 -4.28
N GLN A 620 -13.79 -22.13 -5.34
CA GLN A 620 -14.38 -21.86 -6.65
C GLN A 620 -13.53 -22.47 -7.76
N GLU A 621 -13.53 -23.79 -7.86
CA GLU A 621 -12.92 -24.46 -9.00
C GLU A 621 -13.86 -24.46 -10.23
N THR A 622 -13.28 -24.16 -11.39
CA THR A 622 -14.01 -24.17 -12.67
C THR A 622 -14.68 -25.53 -12.92
N GLY A 623 -16.00 -25.53 -12.99
CA GLY A 623 -16.79 -26.74 -13.30
C GLY A 623 -17.34 -27.49 -12.08
N ARG A 624 -17.13 -27.01 -10.87
CA ARG A 624 -17.75 -27.46 -9.62
C ARG A 624 -18.72 -26.42 -9.05
N SER A 625 -19.59 -26.88 -8.13
CA SER A 625 -20.46 -26.01 -7.37
C SER A 625 -19.64 -25.18 -6.41
N ASP A 626 -19.76 -23.85 -6.47
CA ASP A 626 -19.07 -22.92 -5.56
C ASP A 626 -19.33 -23.29 -4.09
N VAL A 627 -18.27 -23.32 -3.29
CA VAL A 627 -18.33 -23.53 -1.85
C VAL A 627 -18.14 -22.19 -1.13
N TYR A 628 -19.18 -21.78 -0.42
CA TYR A 628 -19.18 -20.65 0.53
C TYR A 628 -19.75 -21.15 1.85
N ALA A 629 -18.98 -21.99 2.52
CA ALA A 629 -19.43 -22.64 3.73
C ALA A 629 -19.07 -21.79 4.96
N TRP A 630 -20.03 -21.10 5.50
CA TRP A 630 -19.87 -20.27 6.72
C TRP A 630 -19.99 -21.09 7.99
N HIS A 631 -19.11 -20.83 8.98
CA HIS A 631 -19.07 -21.54 10.24
C HIS A 631 -18.63 -20.65 11.39
N PRO A 632 -19.39 -20.56 12.50
CA PRO A 632 -19.03 -19.79 13.68
C PRO A 632 -18.14 -20.56 14.64
N HIS A 633 -17.24 -19.84 15.33
CA HIS A 633 -16.31 -20.39 16.32
C HIS A 633 -16.43 -19.66 17.64
N PRO A 634 -17.46 -19.98 18.46
CA PRO A 634 -17.58 -19.43 19.80
C PRO A 634 -16.43 -19.88 20.69
N MET A 635 -15.89 -18.96 21.48
CA MET A 635 -14.84 -19.21 22.48
C MET A 635 -15.38 -18.94 23.88
N ILE A 636 -15.06 -19.82 24.83
CA ILE A 636 -15.43 -19.61 26.22
C ILE A 636 -14.57 -18.47 26.79
N ASN A 637 -15.24 -17.52 27.46
CA ASN A 637 -14.60 -16.33 28.04
C ASN A 637 -13.63 -15.62 27.07
N GLY A 638 -13.88 -15.69 25.77
CA GLY A 638 -13.00 -15.15 24.73
C GLY A 638 -13.75 -14.30 23.72
N ALA A 639 -13.15 -13.17 23.35
CA ALA A 639 -13.58 -12.32 22.24
C ALA A 639 -12.39 -12.02 21.34
N VAL A 640 -12.47 -12.43 20.08
CA VAL A 640 -11.42 -12.20 19.08
C VAL A 640 -11.53 -10.77 18.60
N GLU A 641 -10.45 -9.99 18.72
CA GLU A 641 -10.40 -8.58 18.38
C GLU A 641 -9.58 -8.30 17.10
N ALA A 642 -8.58 -9.13 16.79
CA ALA A 642 -7.78 -9.03 15.58
C ALA A 642 -7.41 -10.43 15.08
N VAL A 643 -7.27 -10.57 13.77
CA VAL A 643 -6.86 -11.80 13.09
C VAL A 643 -5.83 -11.52 12.01
N GLU A 644 -4.82 -12.36 11.87
CA GLU A 644 -3.84 -12.29 10.78
C GLU A 644 -3.29 -13.69 10.52
N THR A 645 -2.88 -13.95 9.28
CA THR A 645 -2.28 -15.24 8.90
C THR A 645 -0.79 -15.09 8.60
N MET A 646 -0.03 -16.12 8.94
CA MET A 646 1.39 -16.16 8.66
C MET A 646 1.79 -17.60 8.32
N PRO A 647 2.67 -17.83 7.33
CA PRO A 647 3.17 -19.17 7.06
C PRO A 647 3.74 -19.84 8.32
N ALA A 648 3.42 -21.11 8.50
CA ALA A 648 3.99 -21.91 9.59
C ALA A 648 5.51 -22.05 9.40
N PRO A 649 6.31 -22.20 10.48
CA PRO A 649 7.76 -22.26 10.39
C PRO A 649 8.30 -23.39 9.50
N ASP A 650 7.57 -24.47 9.35
CA ASP A 650 7.89 -25.62 8.51
C ASP A 650 7.39 -25.47 7.07
N GLY A 651 6.61 -24.42 6.78
CA GLY A 651 6.01 -24.16 5.47
C GLY A 651 4.91 -25.15 5.06
N SER A 652 4.36 -25.92 6.02
CA SER A 652 3.33 -26.93 5.74
C SER A 652 1.91 -26.38 5.68
N ALA A 653 1.66 -25.21 6.27
CA ALA A 653 0.35 -24.59 6.39
C ALA A 653 0.50 -23.08 6.70
N ASP A 654 -0.62 -22.41 6.81
CA ASP A 654 -0.69 -21.06 7.36
C ASP A 654 -1.24 -21.12 8.78
N ASP A 655 -0.58 -20.43 9.69
CA ASP A 655 -1.00 -20.26 11.07
C ASP A 655 -1.94 -19.05 11.18
N LEU A 656 -3.12 -19.21 11.75
CA LEU A 656 -4.00 -18.10 12.11
C LEU A 656 -3.61 -17.56 13.48
N TRP A 657 -3.13 -16.33 13.52
CA TRP A 657 -2.82 -15.57 14.71
C TRP A 657 -3.99 -14.69 15.12
N MET A 658 -4.21 -14.54 16.42
CA MET A 658 -5.33 -13.78 16.95
C MET A 658 -4.92 -13.00 18.19
N ILE A 659 -5.52 -11.83 18.38
CA ILE A 659 -5.60 -11.19 19.69
C ILE A 659 -6.95 -11.52 20.27
N VAL A 660 -6.94 -12.23 21.40
CA VAL A 660 -8.15 -12.67 22.09
C VAL A 660 -8.25 -11.96 23.44
N ARG A 661 -9.32 -11.19 23.63
CA ARG A 661 -9.67 -10.61 24.93
C ARG A 661 -10.37 -11.67 25.78
N ARG A 662 -9.86 -11.91 26.97
CA ARG A 662 -10.38 -12.94 27.90
C ARG A 662 -10.64 -12.37 29.27
N GLU A 663 -11.58 -13.01 29.98
CA GLU A 663 -11.86 -12.74 31.40
C GLU A 663 -11.24 -13.86 32.24
N ILE A 664 -10.10 -13.58 32.88
CA ILE A 664 -9.34 -14.54 33.70
C ILE A 664 -9.25 -13.98 35.11
N ASP A 665 -9.68 -14.78 36.10
CA ASP A 665 -9.68 -14.39 37.53
C ASP A 665 -10.34 -13.01 37.78
N GLY A 666 -11.42 -12.71 37.04
CA GLY A 666 -12.14 -11.43 37.12
C GLY A 666 -11.40 -10.23 36.56
N GLN A 667 -10.30 -10.47 35.83
CA GLN A 667 -9.55 -9.44 35.10
C GLN A 667 -9.71 -9.59 33.59
N THR A 668 -9.89 -8.48 32.91
CA THR A 668 -9.85 -8.44 31.44
C THR A 668 -8.39 -8.45 31.00
N VAL A 669 -7.98 -9.48 30.29
CA VAL A 669 -6.63 -9.65 29.73
C VAL A 669 -6.70 -9.84 28.22
N ARG A 670 -5.60 -9.57 27.54
CA ARG A 670 -5.47 -9.84 26.11
C ARG A 670 -4.27 -10.71 25.82
N TYR A 671 -4.53 -11.78 25.12
CA TYR A 671 -3.54 -12.78 24.75
C TYR A 671 -3.36 -12.85 23.25
N VAL A 672 -2.11 -13.02 22.82
CA VAL A 672 -1.78 -13.45 21.46
C VAL A 672 -1.91 -14.98 21.45
N GLU A 673 -2.84 -15.47 20.65
CA GLU A 673 -3.14 -16.89 20.50
C GLU A 673 -3.00 -17.32 19.04
N LEU A 674 -2.74 -18.59 18.85
CA LEU A 674 -2.58 -19.22 17.55
C LEU A 674 -3.56 -20.37 17.41
N LEU A 675 -4.36 -20.39 16.34
CA LEU A 675 -5.22 -21.52 16.04
C LEU A 675 -4.39 -22.70 15.54
N ARG A 676 -4.44 -23.81 16.27
CA ARG A 676 -3.76 -25.05 15.88
C ARG A 676 -4.55 -25.75 14.77
N PRO A 677 -3.86 -26.38 13.81
CA PRO A 677 -4.55 -27.22 12.82
C PRO A 677 -5.26 -28.40 13.50
N PRO A 678 -6.30 -28.96 12.88
CA PRO A 678 -6.86 -30.25 13.27
C PRO A 678 -5.81 -31.36 13.24
N LEU A 679 -6.03 -32.45 13.99
CA LEU A 679 -5.10 -33.59 14.03
C LEU A 679 -4.87 -34.17 12.61
N GLY A 680 -3.63 -34.14 12.15
CA GLY A 680 -3.23 -34.64 10.84
C GLY A 680 -3.29 -36.16 10.71
N ASP A 681 -3.36 -36.68 9.47
CA ASP A 681 -3.53 -38.11 9.21
C ASP A 681 -2.40 -38.99 9.73
N ASN A 682 -1.18 -38.48 9.81
CA ASN A 682 0.01 -39.19 10.28
C ASN A 682 0.41 -38.85 11.72
N GLU A 683 -0.37 -38.00 12.40
CA GLU A 683 -0.05 -37.60 13.77
C GLU A 683 -0.57 -38.60 14.79
N ASP A 684 0.16 -38.72 15.91
CA ASP A 684 -0.30 -39.55 17.04
C ASP A 684 -1.46 -38.86 17.75
N GLN A 685 -2.35 -39.68 18.31
CA GLN A 685 -3.52 -39.20 19.05
C GLN A 685 -3.12 -38.31 20.25
N ALA A 686 -1.93 -38.52 20.84
CA ALA A 686 -1.42 -37.71 21.94
C ALA A 686 -1.13 -36.26 21.52
N GLU A 687 -1.00 -35.97 20.21
CA GLU A 687 -0.78 -34.63 19.65
C GLU A 687 -2.09 -33.86 19.45
N ALA A 688 -3.23 -34.47 19.71
CA ALA A 688 -4.55 -33.85 19.47
C ALA A 688 -4.76 -32.61 20.38
N PHE A 689 -4.68 -31.42 19.80
CA PHE A 689 -4.78 -30.17 20.53
C PHE A 689 -6.17 -29.53 20.35
N TYR A 690 -7.09 -29.79 21.26
CA TYR A 690 -8.50 -29.33 21.21
C TYR A 690 -8.93 -28.60 22.48
N VAL A 691 -8.06 -27.71 22.97
CA VAL A 691 -8.31 -26.83 24.12
C VAL A 691 -8.01 -25.39 23.70
N ASP A 692 -8.74 -24.40 24.22
CA ASP A 692 -8.51 -22.97 23.89
C ASP A 692 -7.57 -22.33 24.92
N CYS A 693 -6.79 -21.33 24.49
CA CYS A 693 -5.78 -20.64 25.31
C CYS A 693 -4.80 -21.62 25.98
N GLY A 694 -4.51 -22.73 25.31
CA GLY A 694 -3.87 -23.89 25.91
C GLY A 694 -2.34 -23.87 25.76
N LEU A 695 -1.71 -24.71 26.57
CA LEU A 695 -0.29 -25.03 26.50
C LEU A 695 -0.08 -26.54 26.46
N THR A 696 1.07 -26.94 25.93
CA THR A 696 1.49 -28.35 25.88
C THR A 696 2.68 -28.58 26.80
N TYR A 697 2.56 -29.52 27.73
CA TYR A 697 3.71 -30.13 28.39
C TYR A 697 4.21 -31.31 27.57
N ARG A 698 5.52 -31.41 27.41
CA ARG A 698 6.17 -32.56 26.78
C ARG A 698 7.44 -32.86 27.51
N GLY A 699 7.52 -34.03 28.13
CA GLY A 699 8.67 -34.40 28.94
C GLY A 699 8.52 -35.76 29.64
N ASP A 700 9.30 -35.98 30.70
CA ASP A 700 9.16 -37.16 31.54
C ASP A 700 7.76 -37.21 32.16
N PRO A 701 7.20 -38.45 32.44
CA PRO A 701 5.87 -38.55 33.03
C PRO A 701 5.73 -37.71 34.31
N ALA A 702 4.76 -36.82 34.33
CA ALA A 702 4.52 -35.86 35.41
C ALA A 702 3.08 -35.95 35.93
N ALA A 703 2.87 -35.87 37.24
CA ALA A 703 1.57 -35.79 37.90
C ALA A 703 1.09 -34.34 38.13
N THR A 704 1.97 -33.36 37.98
CA THR A 704 1.66 -31.95 38.17
C THR A 704 2.20 -31.14 36.96
N ILE A 705 1.34 -30.41 36.35
CA ILE A 705 1.66 -29.53 35.20
C ILE A 705 1.66 -28.10 35.68
N SER A 706 2.76 -27.37 35.48
CA SER A 706 2.96 -25.99 35.88
C SER A 706 3.08 -25.05 34.64
N GLY A 707 3.21 -23.73 34.88
CA GLY A 707 3.30 -22.73 33.81
C GLY A 707 1.94 -22.23 33.35
N LEU A 708 0.85 -22.53 34.06
CA LEU A 708 -0.53 -22.20 33.70
C LEU A 708 -1.04 -20.89 34.35
N GLY A 709 -0.13 -19.97 34.75
CA GLY A 709 -0.54 -18.73 35.43
C GLY A 709 -1.48 -17.84 34.62
N HIS A 710 -1.47 -17.96 33.29
CA HIS A 710 -2.39 -17.27 32.39
C HIS A 710 -3.84 -17.81 32.47
N LEU A 711 -4.07 -18.96 33.13
CA LEU A 711 -5.36 -19.58 33.31
C LEU A 711 -5.75 -19.69 34.83
N GLU A 712 -5.14 -18.88 35.69
CA GLU A 712 -5.40 -18.95 37.13
C GLU A 712 -6.89 -18.85 37.45
N GLY A 713 -7.38 -19.71 38.31
CA GLY A 713 -8.79 -19.76 38.73
C GLY A 713 -9.77 -20.38 37.73
N GLN A 714 -9.32 -20.69 36.50
CA GLN A 714 -10.18 -21.26 35.46
C GLN A 714 -10.29 -22.78 35.57
N GLU A 715 -11.48 -23.32 35.27
CA GLU A 715 -11.67 -24.74 35.01
C GLU A 715 -11.17 -25.07 33.61
N VAL A 716 -10.28 -26.05 33.48
CA VAL A 716 -9.60 -26.44 32.26
C VAL A 716 -9.91 -27.85 31.83
N ASP A 717 -9.98 -28.05 30.49
CA ASP A 717 -9.93 -29.37 29.87
C ASP A 717 -8.48 -29.82 29.74
N ILE A 718 -8.27 -31.10 29.87
CA ILE A 718 -6.94 -31.72 29.87
C ILE A 718 -6.97 -32.97 29.00
N LEU A 719 -6.00 -33.08 28.09
CA LEU A 719 -5.72 -34.31 27.35
C LEU A 719 -4.36 -34.86 27.80
N THR A 720 -4.32 -36.13 28.25
CA THR A 720 -3.11 -36.82 28.74
C THR A 720 -2.81 -38.01 27.84
N ASP A 721 -1.68 -38.01 27.14
CA ASP A 721 -1.25 -39.09 26.24
C ASP A 721 -2.37 -39.58 25.30
N GLY A 722 -3.22 -38.64 24.82
CA GLY A 722 -4.35 -38.90 23.91
C GLY A 722 -5.66 -39.33 24.61
N ALA A 723 -5.74 -39.33 25.95
CA ALA A 723 -6.94 -39.58 26.69
C ALA A 723 -7.50 -38.31 27.34
N ALA A 724 -8.82 -38.09 27.26
CA ALA A 724 -9.47 -37.00 27.99
C ALA A 724 -9.40 -37.28 29.51
N HIS A 725 -8.85 -36.31 30.25
CA HIS A 725 -8.78 -36.31 31.71
C HIS A 725 -9.94 -35.49 32.28
N PRO A 726 -10.44 -35.82 33.48
CA PRO A 726 -11.43 -34.98 34.13
C PRO A 726 -10.96 -33.56 34.35
N ARG A 727 -11.83 -32.58 34.18
CA ARG A 727 -11.57 -31.16 34.37
C ARG A 727 -10.90 -30.87 35.72
N ARG A 728 -10.08 -29.84 35.75
CA ARG A 728 -9.41 -29.32 36.96
C ARG A 728 -9.46 -27.81 36.95
N THR A 729 -9.43 -27.20 38.12
CA THR A 729 -9.25 -25.77 38.30
C THR A 729 -7.77 -25.48 38.48
N VAL A 730 -7.24 -24.51 37.75
CA VAL A 730 -5.85 -24.04 37.89
C VAL A 730 -5.72 -23.30 39.21
N SER A 731 -4.71 -23.64 39.99
CA SER A 731 -4.39 -22.99 41.26
C SER A 731 -2.89 -22.87 41.47
N GLY A 732 -2.41 -21.62 41.71
CA GLY A 732 -0.98 -21.31 41.77
C GLY A 732 -0.24 -21.59 40.45
N GLY A 733 -0.91 -21.44 39.33
CA GLY A 733 -0.37 -21.70 37.99
C GLY A 733 -0.14 -23.19 37.69
N GLN A 734 -0.85 -24.12 38.39
CA GLN A 734 -0.65 -25.54 38.25
C GLN A 734 -1.96 -26.32 38.23
N VAL A 735 -1.92 -27.54 37.67
CA VAL A 735 -2.98 -28.56 37.78
C VAL A 735 -2.37 -29.91 38.15
N SER A 736 -3.10 -30.72 38.94
CA SER A 736 -2.73 -32.08 39.31
C SER A 736 -3.48 -33.11 38.49
N LEU A 737 -2.76 -34.06 37.91
CA LEU A 737 -3.29 -35.19 37.16
C LEU A 737 -3.60 -36.40 38.04
N GLN A 738 -4.53 -37.24 37.58
CA GLN A 738 -4.82 -38.53 38.24
C GLN A 738 -3.77 -39.62 37.97
N ILE A 739 -3.15 -39.54 36.79
CA ILE A 739 -2.14 -40.45 36.28
C ILE A 739 -1.03 -39.62 35.67
N GLU A 740 0.23 -39.96 35.92
CA GLU A 740 1.36 -39.31 35.26
C GLU A 740 1.28 -39.48 33.75
N ALA A 741 1.63 -38.42 33.03
CA ALA A 741 1.59 -38.39 31.57
C ALA A 741 2.79 -37.63 31.00
N SER A 742 3.21 -38.01 29.79
CA SER A 742 4.35 -37.44 29.07
C SER A 742 3.99 -36.31 28.12
N ILE A 743 2.81 -36.39 27.50
CA ILE A 743 2.27 -35.34 26.62
C ILE A 743 0.94 -34.91 27.24
N VAL A 744 0.88 -33.66 27.66
CA VAL A 744 -0.31 -33.09 28.27
C VAL A 744 -0.68 -31.76 27.64
N HIS A 745 -1.89 -31.67 27.11
CA HIS A 745 -2.48 -30.43 26.66
C HIS A 745 -3.46 -29.92 27.74
N VAL A 746 -3.30 -28.67 28.14
CA VAL A 746 -4.15 -28.04 29.17
C VAL A 746 -4.63 -26.70 28.64
N GLY A 747 -5.93 -26.42 28.70
CA GLY A 747 -6.50 -25.13 28.28
C GLY A 747 -7.99 -25.01 28.63
N LEU A 748 -8.59 -23.90 28.22
CA LEU A 748 -10.02 -23.66 28.43
C LEU A 748 -10.85 -24.68 27.64
N PRO A 749 -12.03 -25.09 28.17
CA PRO A 749 -12.90 -26.01 27.50
C PRO A 749 -13.35 -25.51 26.12
N THR A 750 -13.39 -26.39 25.15
CA THR A 750 -13.96 -26.12 23.84
C THR A 750 -14.96 -27.20 23.46
N SER A 751 -16.12 -26.82 22.98
CA SER A 751 -17.14 -27.74 22.48
C SER A 751 -17.39 -27.51 20.99
N CYS A 752 -17.81 -28.55 20.29
CA CYS A 752 -18.31 -28.42 18.92
C CYS A 752 -19.73 -28.96 18.81
N ALA A 753 -20.52 -28.37 17.93
CA ALA A 753 -21.91 -28.78 17.71
C ALA A 753 -22.29 -28.61 16.21
N ALA A 754 -22.95 -29.63 15.67
CA ALA A 754 -23.55 -29.56 14.34
C ALA A 754 -25.00 -30.06 14.41
N ALA A 755 -25.92 -29.38 13.73
CA ALA A 755 -27.30 -29.80 13.58
C ALA A 755 -27.73 -29.76 12.12
N THR A 756 -28.29 -30.84 11.60
CA THR A 756 -28.81 -30.88 10.22
C THR A 756 -29.93 -29.86 10.03
N MET A 757 -30.23 -29.50 8.79
CA MET A 757 -31.50 -28.88 8.46
C MET A 757 -32.66 -29.85 8.80
N SER A 758 -33.89 -29.35 8.86
CA SER A 758 -35.06 -30.24 9.02
C SER A 758 -35.12 -31.27 7.93
N LEU A 759 -35.09 -32.55 8.29
CA LEU A 759 -35.04 -33.65 7.32
C LEU A 759 -36.27 -33.62 6.38
N GLU A 760 -36.01 -33.78 5.10
CA GLU A 760 -36.99 -33.82 4.03
C GLU A 760 -36.97 -35.24 3.41
N ALA A 761 -37.73 -36.17 3.97
CA ALA A 761 -37.75 -37.57 3.51
C ALA A 761 -38.98 -38.31 3.98
N GLY A 762 -39.34 -39.38 3.29
CA GLY A 762 -40.33 -40.38 3.67
C GLY A 762 -41.79 -39.97 3.51
N ALA A 763 -42.08 -38.88 2.79
CA ALA A 763 -43.46 -38.50 2.47
C ALA A 763 -43.93 -39.16 1.18
N ALA A 764 -45.00 -39.96 1.25
CA ALA A 764 -45.60 -40.60 0.05
C ALA A 764 -46.27 -39.57 -0.88
N ASN A 765 -46.73 -38.44 -0.33
CA ASN A 765 -47.49 -37.40 -1.04
C ASN A 765 -46.78 -36.03 -0.93
N GLY A 766 -45.77 -35.78 -1.78
CA GLY A 766 -45.09 -34.47 -1.83
C GLY A 766 -44.10 -34.25 -0.69
N THR A 767 -43.99 -32.98 -0.22
CA THR A 767 -43.00 -32.59 0.82
C THR A 767 -43.29 -33.20 2.19
N ALA A 768 -42.21 -33.51 2.93
CA ALA A 768 -42.23 -33.88 4.34
C ALA A 768 -42.32 -32.66 5.30
N GLN A 769 -42.24 -31.45 4.77
CA GLN A 769 -42.35 -30.23 5.58
C GLN A 769 -43.72 -30.14 6.25
N GLY A 770 -43.73 -29.80 7.54
CA GLY A 770 -44.95 -29.69 8.33
C GLY A 770 -45.60 -31.00 8.78
N LYS A 771 -45.17 -32.13 8.21
CA LYS A 771 -45.62 -33.45 8.64
C LYS A 771 -44.88 -33.96 9.89
N LEU A 772 -45.55 -34.83 10.68
CA LEU A 772 -44.91 -35.49 11.80
C LEU A 772 -43.91 -36.53 11.30
N LYS A 773 -42.68 -36.41 11.71
CA LYS A 773 -41.57 -37.32 11.38
C LYS A 773 -41.03 -38.00 12.63
N ARG A 774 -40.62 -39.27 12.49
CA ARG A 774 -39.96 -40.01 13.54
C ARG A 774 -38.69 -40.62 12.99
N LEU A 775 -37.55 -40.26 13.60
CA LEU A 775 -36.31 -40.99 13.39
C LEU A 775 -36.35 -42.27 14.22
N THR A 776 -35.84 -43.35 13.68
CA THR A 776 -35.77 -44.62 14.36
C THR A 776 -34.36 -44.91 14.82
N ASN A 777 -33.39 -44.79 13.93
CA ASN A 777 -31.99 -45.00 14.18
C ASN A 777 -31.17 -43.94 13.43
N VAL A 778 -30.03 -43.60 13.97
CA VAL A 778 -29.03 -42.74 13.36
C VAL A 778 -27.68 -43.43 13.44
N ILE A 779 -26.91 -43.34 12.37
CA ILE A 779 -25.53 -43.80 12.26
C ILE A 779 -24.68 -42.62 11.86
N ALA A 780 -23.57 -42.37 12.56
CA ALA A 780 -22.55 -41.44 12.14
C ALA A 780 -21.39 -42.18 11.46
N ARG A 781 -20.98 -41.71 10.32
CA ARG A 781 -19.73 -42.14 9.67
C ARG A 781 -18.63 -41.21 10.06
N LEU A 782 -17.63 -41.74 10.72
CA LEU A 782 -16.54 -41.00 11.33
C LEU A 782 -15.18 -41.40 10.70
N TYR A 783 -14.21 -40.51 10.77
CA TYR A 783 -12.83 -40.76 10.38
C TYR A 783 -11.90 -40.31 11.50
N ARG A 784 -11.00 -41.15 11.98
CA ARG A 784 -10.02 -40.86 13.05
C ARG A 784 -10.60 -40.04 14.22
N SER A 785 -11.76 -40.42 14.70
CA SER A 785 -12.54 -39.68 15.67
C SER A 785 -12.66 -40.38 17.02
N LEU A 786 -12.83 -39.58 18.06
CA LEU A 786 -13.20 -40.06 19.40
C LEU A 786 -14.21 -39.08 20.04
N GLY A 787 -15.01 -39.65 20.98
CA GLY A 787 -16.02 -38.85 21.68
C GLY A 787 -17.20 -38.47 20.78
N GLY A 788 -18.06 -37.62 21.30
CA GLY A 788 -19.27 -37.14 20.66
C GLY A 788 -20.53 -37.79 21.14
N ASN A 789 -21.63 -37.06 20.94
CA ASN A 789 -22.96 -37.44 21.32
C ASN A 789 -23.92 -37.19 20.15
N LEU A 790 -24.94 -38.03 19.96
CA LEU A 790 -25.96 -37.88 18.95
C LEU A 790 -27.35 -37.79 19.56
N GLY A 791 -28.21 -36.91 19.11
CA GLY A 791 -29.57 -36.80 19.63
C GLY A 791 -30.48 -35.84 18.86
N PRO A 792 -31.74 -35.72 19.28
CA PRO A 792 -32.75 -34.85 18.67
C PRO A 792 -32.57 -33.36 19.02
N THR A 793 -31.95 -33.06 20.15
CA THR A 793 -31.64 -31.69 20.59
C THR A 793 -30.23 -31.63 21.17
N ARG A 794 -29.67 -30.43 21.34
CA ARG A 794 -28.33 -30.24 21.94
C ARG A 794 -28.16 -30.93 23.30
N ASP A 795 -29.21 -30.88 24.13
CA ASP A 795 -29.18 -31.38 25.53
C ASP A 795 -29.71 -32.81 25.67
N ASN A 796 -30.43 -33.35 24.67
CA ASN A 796 -30.95 -34.71 24.69
C ASN A 796 -30.18 -35.59 23.70
N THR A 797 -28.98 -35.99 24.08
CA THR A 797 -28.05 -36.76 23.24
C THR A 797 -27.67 -38.08 23.92
N GLU A 798 -27.20 -39.03 23.12
CA GLU A 798 -26.62 -40.30 23.55
C GLU A 798 -25.14 -40.32 23.21
N THR A 799 -24.29 -40.65 24.17
CA THR A 799 -22.83 -40.69 24.00
C THR A 799 -22.41 -41.87 23.16
N LEU A 800 -21.53 -41.61 22.20
CA LEU A 800 -20.88 -42.62 21.37
C LEU A 800 -19.78 -43.32 22.20
N ASN A 801 -19.87 -44.65 22.29
CA ASN A 801 -18.90 -45.41 23.06
C ASN A 801 -17.92 -46.14 22.14
N PHE A 802 -16.65 -45.72 22.18
CA PHE A 802 -15.54 -46.30 21.39
C PHE A 802 -14.69 -47.28 22.21
N ARG A 803 -14.94 -47.40 23.55
CA ARG A 803 -14.14 -48.26 24.42
C ARG A 803 -14.61 -49.70 24.38
N ARG A 804 -13.71 -50.62 24.09
CA ARG A 804 -13.98 -52.05 24.13
C ARG A 804 -13.53 -52.62 25.49
N PRO A 805 -14.29 -53.57 26.09
CA PRO A 805 -13.95 -54.18 27.37
C PRO A 805 -12.60 -54.91 27.41
N SER A 806 -12.07 -55.30 26.26
CA SER A 806 -10.79 -56.01 26.13
C SER A 806 -9.55 -55.10 26.29
N ARG A 807 -9.73 -53.79 26.42
CA ARG A 807 -8.61 -52.83 26.48
C ARG A 807 -8.26 -52.46 27.93
N PRO A 808 -6.94 -52.24 28.23
CA PRO A 808 -6.51 -51.79 29.55
C PRO A 808 -7.18 -50.47 29.96
N MET A 809 -7.51 -50.34 31.24
CA MET A 809 -8.17 -49.13 31.76
C MET A 809 -7.30 -47.88 31.69
N GLY A 810 -5.97 -47.99 31.71
CA GLY A 810 -5.02 -46.87 31.65
C GLY A 810 -4.61 -46.43 30.26
N SER A 811 -5.11 -47.05 29.18
CA SER A 811 -4.77 -46.67 27.81
C SER A 811 -5.95 -45.97 27.09
N PRO A 812 -5.69 -44.92 26.24
CA PRO A 812 -6.74 -44.29 25.48
C PRO A 812 -7.39 -45.28 24.46
N PRO A 813 -8.68 -45.11 24.15
CA PRO A 813 -9.28 -45.81 23.00
C PRO A 813 -8.55 -45.33 21.71
N PRO A 814 -8.29 -46.20 20.74
CA PRO A 814 -7.73 -45.77 19.47
C PRO A 814 -8.74 -44.93 18.68
N LEU A 815 -8.24 -44.11 17.79
CA LEU A 815 -9.04 -43.37 16.84
C LEU A 815 -9.93 -44.31 16.03
N PHE A 816 -11.22 -43.98 15.96
CA PHE A 816 -12.23 -44.77 15.26
C PHE A 816 -12.43 -44.26 13.84
N SER A 817 -12.49 -45.15 12.88
CA SER A 817 -12.89 -44.87 11.49
C SER A 817 -13.93 -45.88 11.05
N GLY A 818 -15.04 -45.42 10.47
CA GLY A 818 -16.14 -46.24 10.00
C GLY A 818 -17.51 -45.78 10.47
N ASP A 819 -18.48 -46.67 10.33
CA ASP A 819 -19.88 -46.45 10.77
C ASP A 819 -20.03 -46.81 12.26
N THR A 820 -20.68 -45.95 13.02
CA THR A 820 -21.01 -46.23 14.43
C THR A 820 -22.11 -47.32 14.48
N GLU A 821 -22.24 -47.96 15.64
CA GLU A 821 -23.43 -48.77 15.93
C GLU A 821 -24.70 -47.93 15.75
N PRO A 822 -25.78 -48.45 15.21
CA PRO A 822 -27.04 -47.73 15.05
C PRO A 822 -27.54 -47.26 16.43
N ILE A 823 -27.66 -45.96 16.64
CA ILE A 823 -28.15 -45.40 17.91
C ILE A 823 -29.64 -45.32 17.89
N PRO A 824 -30.33 -46.01 18.87
CA PRO A 824 -31.77 -45.90 19.02
C PRO A 824 -32.15 -44.47 19.32
N TRP A 825 -33.04 -43.90 18.51
CA TRP A 825 -33.39 -42.47 18.63
C TRP A 825 -34.38 -42.23 19.77
N ARG A 826 -34.04 -41.34 20.68
CA ARG A 826 -34.85 -40.96 21.83
C ARG A 826 -35.94 -39.94 21.54
N GLY A 827 -36.02 -39.44 20.32
CA GLY A 827 -37.03 -38.49 19.86
C GLY A 827 -38.37 -39.16 19.61
N GLY A 828 -39.43 -38.43 19.81
CA GLY A 828 -40.80 -38.81 19.45
C GLY A 828 -41.14 -38.49 18.03
N TYR A 829 -42.40 -38.21 17.72
CA TYR A 829 -42.87 -37.65 16.51
C TYR A 829 -42.72 -36.12 16.53
N GLU A 830 -41.93 -35.59 15.65
CA GLU A 830 -41.58 -34.14 15.56
C GLU A 830 -41.83 -33.59 14.16
N ARG A 831 -42.17 -32.30 14.06
CA ARG A 831 -42.32 -31.63 12.76
C ARG A 831 -40.98 -31.20 12.20
N SER A 832 -40.02 -30.81 13.06
CA SER A 832 -38.70 -30.38 12.71
C SER A 832 -37.64 -31.40 13.10
N ALA A 833 -37.73 -32.64 12.58
CA ALA A 833 -36.75 -33.66 12.88
C ALA A 833 -35.36 -33.25 12.41
N ARG A 834 -34.43 -33.11 13.36
CA ARG A 834 -33.02 -32.76 13.14
C ARG A 834 -32.12 -33.75 13.82
N ILE A 835 -30.91 -33.89 13.35
CA ILE A 835 -29.89 -34.71 14.00
C ILE A 835 -28.84 -33.76 14.55
N TRP A 836 -28.62 -33.80 15.87
CA TRP A 836 -27.54 -33.08 16.53
C TRP A 836 -26.38 -34.01 16.78
N TYR A 837 -25.17 -33.51 16.45
CA TYR A 837 -23.90 -34.07 16.85
C TYR A 837 -23.20 -33.04 17.75
N THR A 838 -22.75 -33.42 18.94
CA THR A 838 -22.04 -32.57 19.90
C THR A 838 -20.82 -33.29 20.45
N ASN A 839 -19.75 -32.56 20.76
CA ASN A 839 -18.61 -33.06 21.51
C ASN A 839 -18.06 -31.97 22.44
N ASP A 840 -18.02 -32.27 23.73
CA ASP A 840 -17.54 -31.39 24.80
C ASP A 840 -16.17 -31.82 25.39
N GLN A 841 -15.59 -32.92 24.88
CA GLN A 841 -14.29 -33.42 25.29
C GLN A 841 -13.18 -32.92 24.34
N PRO A 842 -11.94 -32.74 24.80
CA PRO A 842 -10.81 -32.28 23.99
C PRO A 842 -10.28 -33.36 23.00
N LEU A 843 -11.16 -33.94 22.20
CA LEU A 843 -10.89 -35.09 21.33
C LEU A 843 -11.16 -34.76 19.87
N PRO A 844 -10.43 -35.38 18.91
CA PRO A 844 -10.59 -35.14 17.48
C PRO A 844 -11.92 -35.71 16.96
N VAL A 845 -12.55 -35.00 16.03
CA VAL A 845 -13.77 -35.42 15.34
C VAL A 845 -13.71 -35.03 13.86
N THR A 846 -13.89 -36.00 13.00
CA THR A 846 -14.17 -35.82 11.56
C THR A 846 -15.43 -36.60 11.21
N LEU A 847 -16.52 -35.88 10.93
CA LEU A 847 -17.83 -36.43 10.58
C LEU A 847 -17.97 -36.49 9.05
N LEU A 848 -17.94 -37.69 8.50
CA LEU A 848 -18.04 -37.92 7.04
C LEU A 848 -19.48 -37.92 6.54
N ALA A 849 -20.40 -38.53 7.32
CA ALA A 849 -21.80 -38.60 6.95
C ALA A 849 -22.73 -38.90 8.15
N LEU A 850 -23.96 -38.47 8.02
CA LEU A 850 -25.09 -38.89 8.90
C LEU A 850 -26.08 -39.68 8.08
N LEU A 851 -26.37 -40.93 8.54
CA LEU A 851 -27.37 -41.81 7.95
C LEU A 851 -28.50 -41.97 8.96
N SER A 852 -29.74 -41.80 8.51
CA SER A 852 -30.89 -41.86 9.39
C SER A 852 -32.02 -42.68 8.81
N VAL A 853 -32.81 -43.33 9.63
CA VAL A 853 -34.05 -43.99 9.19
C VAL A 853 -35.24 -43.16 9.66
N VAL A 854 -35.92 -42.56 8.68
CA VAL A 854 -37.07 -41.66 8.94
C VAL A 854 -38.36 -42.28 8.52
N SER A 855 -39.37 -42.16 9.32
CA SER A 855 -40.75 -42.47 8.99
C SER A 855 -41.63 -41.23 9.13
N THR A 856 -42.38 -40.91 8.09
CA THR A 856 -43.29 -39.77 8.04
C THR A 856 -44.73 -40.24 8.20
N ASN A 857 -45.53 -39.54 9.00
CA ASN A 857 -46.96 -39.76 9.10
C ASN A 857 -47.68 -38.87 8.08
N ASP A 858 -48.24 -39.49 7.03
CA ASP A 858 -48.94 -38.82 5.94
C ASP A 858 -50.43 -38.51 6.24
N ASP A 859 -50.98 -38.99 7.40
CA ASP A 859 -52.40 -38.85 7.77
C ASP A 859 -52.75 -37.47 8.33
N ARG A 860 -51.98 -36.41 7.95
CA ARG A 860 -52.38 -35.00 8.08
C ARG A 860 -51.50 -34.10 7.23
#